data_5e85cbf4789acef10905dea5a8a69007
#
_entry.id   5e85cbf4789acef10905dea5a8a69007
#
_cell.length_a   1.000
_cell.length_b   1.000
_cell.length_c   1.000
_cell.angle_alpha   90.00
_cell.angle_beta   90.00
_cell.angle_gamma   90.00
#
_symmetry.space_group_name_H-M   'P 1'
#
loop_
_entity.id
_entity.type
_entity.pdbx_description
1 polymer ?
#
loop_
_entity_poly.entity_id
_entity_poly.type
_entity_poly.pdbx_seq_one_letter_code
_entity_poly.pdbx_strand_id
1 'polypeptide(L)'
;MSVADDTDCCHTATKADALSVLHPLQALTPAEIAKVAAIVNKDPPYGVDTRFETIELLEPEKKVVRSFKPGAPIARNARVGVFSTKTIGVTRLFVSLDKDIITSRKEFPTARPMIQLEQFLAIEGFVREHPEFIAGCKRRGITDMTTVCVDPWSAGNFSVPGEEGRHLCHVFAWQRLRENENFYAHPIEGLNAVIDLKSWEVIRVDDYGAIPIPIKEANYEKEFIKTRRKPLKPIDVVQPEGVNFKVEGGQLTWDKWSFLVGFNAREALTLHDIQYDGRHVAHRASLVEMVVPYGSPVNGHFRKNVFDIGEYGIGKLANSLKLGCDCLGVIEYLDVHLNTMNGDVMTIEKAICIHEEDSGLLWKHWDFRTDRAEIRRARKLVVSTICTVGNYEYALYWYFHIDGAIEFEMKATGIINTAACLPGQPGKYAREVLPGVVGHIHQHIFCARLDMAVDGDQNSFVECNTYAEPEGPENPYGNAFYESETVLDTELKAARRANPASHRYWKVVNPNKTNYAGTPVSYKLEAMNCVTPFVSPNSPSGRRSSFVQNHVWVTAFDPDERYPAGEYMNHSDGAGGIADFVKQDRGIKNTDIVLWHVFGLHHPVRLEDFPVQPCISTGFKLVPHGFFDGNPCIDLPAEVNEASCCAHAAGT
;
A
#
# COMPACT_ATOMS: atom_id res chain seq x y z
N MET A 1 -10.23 14.03 -40.97
CA MET A 1 -8.96 14.73 -40.81
C MET A 1 -8.13 13.85 -39.87
N SER A 2 -7.07 13.26 -40.39
CA SER A 2 -6.21 12.30 -39.76
C SER A 2 -5.46 12.90 -38.57
N VAL A 3 -5.54 12.23 -37.43
CA VAL A 3 -4.71 12.51 -36.28
C VAL A 3 -3.33 11.92 -36.57
N ALA A 4 -2.30 12.75 -36.51
CA ALA A 4 -0.92 12.36 -36.73
C ALA A 4 -0.43 11.46 -35.60
N ASP A 5 0.34 10.46 -36.00
CA ASP A 5 1.02 9.48 -35.15
C ASP A 5 1.93 10.15 -34.11
N ASP A 6 1.78 9.72 -32.88
CA ASP A 6 2.71 9.98 -31.77
C ASP A 6 4.06 9.31 -32.08
N THR A 7 5.06 10.10 -32.26
CA THR A 7 6.45 9.62 -32.31
C THR A 7 6.88 9.17 -30.92
N ASP A 8 6.94 7.87 -30.76
CA ASP A 8 7.41 7.13 -29.61
C ASP A 8 8.92 7.41 -29.40
N CYS A 9 9.24 8.29 -28.44
CA CYS A 9 10.61 8.58 -27.99
C CYS A 9 11.06 7.65 -26.84
N CYS A 10 10.40 6.50 -26.67
CA CYS A 10 10.84 5.47 -25.73
C CYS A 10 11.78 4.50 -26.44
N HIS A 11 12.98 4.33 -25.93
CA HIS A 11 13.82 3.19 -26.28
C HIS A 11 13.03 1.91 -26.03
N THR A 12 12.49 1.34 -27.09
CA THR A 12 11.88 0.02 -27.09
C THR A 12 12.99 -1.00 -26.80
N ALA A 13 13.02 -1.52 -25.59
CA ALA A 13 13.69 -2.78 -25.35
C ALA A 13 13.08 -3.81 -26.28
N THR A 14 13.88 -4.37 -27.17
CA THR A 14 13.48 -5.36 -28.14
C THR A 14 12.87 -6.57 -27.44
N LYS A 15 11.60 -6.87 -27.76
CA LYS A 15 10.96 -8.15 -27.42
C LYS A 15 11.84 -9.27 -27.95
N ALA A 16 12.50 -10.01 -27.06
CA ALA A 16 12.94 -11.40 -27.19
C ALA A 16 14.29 -11.74 -26.58
N ASP A 17 14.56 -11.29 -25.35
CA ASP A 17 15.50 -12.03 -24.52
C ASP A 17 14.70 -12.62 -23.36
N ALA A 18 14.80 -13.94 -23.18
CA ALA A 18 14.35 -14.58 -21.95
C ALA A 18 14.96 -13.81 -20.79
N LEU A 19 14.14 -13.10 -20.00
CA LEU A 19 14.60 -12.26 -18.91
C LEU A 19 15.55 -13.08 -18.04
N SER A 20 16.83 -12.86 -18.18
CA SER A 20 17.84 -13.55 -17.36
C SER A 20 17.65 -13.09 -15.93
N VAL A 21 17.55 -14.04 -14.97
CA VAL A 21 17.48 -13.70 -13.55
C VAL A 21 18.87 -13.26 -13.11
N LEU A 22 18.98 -11.99 -12.72
CA LEU A 22 20.25 -11.36 -12.36
C LEU A 22 20.49 -11.29 -10.85
N HIS A 23 19.44 -11.44 -10.04
CA HIS A 23 19.52 -11.33 -8.59
C HIS A 23 18.56 -12.33 -7.89
N PRO A 24 18.94 -12.96 -6.76
CA PRO A 24 18.11 -13.95 -6.08
C PRO A 24 16.75 -13.42 -5.58
N LEU A 25 16.62 -12.11 -5.32
CA LEU A 25 15.38 -11.44 -4.93
C LEU A 25 14.56 -10.90 -6.12
N GLN A 26 15.02 -11.08 -7.36
CA GLN A 26 14.25 -10.67 -8.53
C GLN A 26 12.91 -11.41 -8.59
N ALA A 27 11.80 -10.70 -8.84
CA ALA A 27 10.47 -11.29 -9.00
C ALA A 27 10.46 -12.44 -10.01
N LEU A 28 9.48 -13.34 -9.89
CA LEU A 28 9.34 -14.44 -10.86
C LEU A 28 9.05 -13.90 -12.25
N THR A 29 9.71 -14.48 -13.24
CA THR A 29 9.46 -14.20 -14.66
C THR A 29 8.15 -14.84 -15.10
N PRO A 30 7.52 -14.40 -16.22
CA PRO A 30 6.34 -15.04 -16.80
C PRO A 30 6.52 -16.56 -17.01
N ALA A 31 7.68 -16.96 -17.50
CA ALA A 31 8.00 -18.38 -17.73
C ALA A 31 8.07 -19.17 -16.41
N GLU A 32 8.64 -18.58 -15.35
CA GLU A 32 8.69 -19.20 -14.02
C GLU A 32 7.29 -19.33 -13.41
N ILE A 33 6.41 -18.30 -13.52
CA ILE A 33 5.02 -18.36 -13.05
C ILE A 33 4.26 -19.49 -13.75
N ALA A 34 4.32 -19.56 -15.09
CA ALA A 34 3.69 -20.62 -15.86
C ALA A 34 4.23 -22.01 -15.50
N LYS A 35 5.55 -22.13 -15.28
CA LYS A 35 6.21 -23.37 -14.86
C LYS A 35 5.73 -23.82 -13.48
N VAL A 36 5.62 -22.90 -12.51
CA VAL A 36 5.10 -23.18 -11.16
C VAL A 36 3.66 -23.71 -11.25
N ALA A 37 2.79 -23.04 -11.99
CA ALA A 37 1.39 -23.48 -12.18
C ALA A 37 1.33 -24.89 -12.79
N ALA A 38 2.17 -25.17 -13.78
CA ALA A 38 2.25 -26.50 -14.40
C ALA A 38 2.75 -27.60 -13.44
N ILE A 39 3.73 -27.29 -12.58
CA ILE A 39 4.22 -28.21 -11.54
C ILE A 39 3.11 -28.54 -10.56
N VAL A 40 2.40 -27.53 -10.06
CA VAL A 40 1.31 -27.73 -9.09
C VAL A 40 0.17 -28.53 -9.70
N ASN A 41 -0.28 -28.20 -10.91
CA ASN A 41 -1.39 -28.90 -11.56
C ASN A 41 -1.12 -30.38 -11.90
N LYS A 42 0.15 -30.78 -11.98
CA LYS A 42 0.55 -32.18 -12.23
C LYS A 42 0.66 -33.01 -10.95
N ASP A 43 0.72 -32.39 -9.79
CA ASP A 43 0.98 -33.10 -8.52
C ASP A 43 -0.35 -33.36 -7.77
N PRO A 44 -0.80 -34.60 -7.60
CA PRO A 44 -2.03 -34.87 -6.84
C PRO A 44 -1.93 -34.39 -5.39
N PRO A 45 -3.01 -33.83 -4.81
CA PRO A 45 -4.41 -33.82 -5.29
C PRO A 45 -4.81 -32.62 -6.14
N TYR A 46 -3.86 -31.81 -6.60
CA TYR A 46 -4.13 -30.59 -7.36
C TYR A 46 -4.53 -30.90 -8.81
N GLY A 47 -5.17 -29.94 -9.49
CA GLY A 47 -5.63 -30.10 -10.86
C GLY A 47 -6.83 -29.20 -11.17
N VAL A 48 -7.83 -29.72 -11.89
CA VAL A 48 -8.97 -28.95 -12.46
C VAL A 48 -9.76 -28.12 -11.44
N ASP A 49 -9.85 -28.59 -10.19
CA ASP A 49 -10.58 -27.91 -9.11
C ASP A 49 -9.69 -26.95 -8.30
N THR A 50 -8.40 -26.89 -8.62
CA THR A 50 -7.43 -26.02 -7.94
C THR A 50 -7.48 -24.62 -8.53
N ARG A 51 -7.42 -23.63 -7.64
CA ARG A 51 -7.29 -22.22 -8.00
C ARG A 51 -6.08 -21.64 -7.29
N PHE A 52 -5.42 -20.71 -7.94
CA PHE A 52 -4.22 -20.05 -7.44
C PHE A 52 -4.59 -18.69 -6.83
N GLU A 53 -4.38 -18.55 -5.53
CA GLU A 53 -4.46 -17.27 -4.85
C GLU A 53 -3.28 -16.40 -5.28
N THR A 54 -2.06 -16.91 -5.06
CA THR A 54 -0.80 -16.24 -5.39
C THR A 54 0.23 -17.22 -5.93
N ILE A 55 1.07 -16.75 -6.85
CA ILE A 55 2.35 -17.36 -7.23
C ILE A 55 3.41 -16.27 -7.11
N GLU A 56 4.28 -16.36 -6.12
CA GLU A 56 5.28 -15.34 -5.82
C GLU A 56 6.66 -15.96 -5.56
N LEU A 57 7.71 -15.16 -5.66
CA LEU A 57 9.04 -15.58 -5.26
C LEU A 57 9.03 -16.01 -3.78
N LEU A 58 9.58 -17.18 -3.47
CA LEU A 58 10.00 -17.49 -2.12
C LEU A 58 11.33 -16.77 -1.89
N GLU A 59 11.26 -15.65 -1.17
CA GLU A 59 12.45 -14.85 -0.87
C GLU A 59 13.51 -15.71 -0.19
N PRO A 60 14.77 -15.72 -0.67
CA PRO A 60 15.83 -16.50 -0.08
C PRO A 60 16.23 -15.96 1.29
N GLU A 61 16.86 -16.79 2.11
CA GLU A 61 17.40 -16.36 3.40
C GLU A 61 18.37 -15.19 3.26
N LYS A 62 18.36 -14.25 4.20
CA LYS A 62 19.24 -13.05 4.20
C LYS A 62 20.71 -13.38 3.93
N LYS A 63 21.22 -14.48 4.52
CA LYS A 63 22.60 -14.91 4.30
C LYS A 63 22.93 -15.21 2.84
N VAL A 64 21.96 -15.74 2.07
CA VAL A 64 22.12 -16.02 0.63
C VAL A 64 22.21 -14.70 -0.14
N VAL A 65 21.33 -13.76 0.20
CA VAL A 65 21.32 -12.42 -0.41
C VAL A 65 22.63 -11.68 -0.12
N ARG A 66 23.05 -11.65 1.15
CA ARG A 66 24.30 -10.97 1.59
C ARG A 66 25.58 -11.56 0.98
N SER A 67 25.58 -12.86 0.68
CA SER A 67 26.73 -13.53 0.07
C SER A 67 26.69 -13.61 -1.46
N PHE A 68 25.59 -13.18 -2.07
CA PHE A 68 25.41 -13.25 -3.51
C PHE A 68 26.44 -12.38 -4.27
N LYS A 69 26.94 -12.92 -5.36
CA LYS A 69 27.83 -12.20 -6.30
C LYS A 69 27.25 -12.28 -7.70
N PRO A 70 27.21 -11.19 -8.46
CA PRO A 70 26.74 -11.20 -9.84
C PRO A 70 27.39 -12.35 -10.65
N GLY A 71 26.55 -13.11 -11.37
CA GLY A 71 26.96 -14.28 -12.16
C GLY A 71 27.04 -15.60 -11.37
N ALA A 72 26.83 -15.59 -10.05
CA ALA A 72 26.69 -16.83 -9.27
C ALA A 72 25.37 -17.55 -9.61
N PRO A 73 25.30 -18.90 -9.49
CA PRO A 73 24.04 -19.63 -9.66
C PRO A 73 22.98 -19.16 -8.66
N ILE A 74 21.76 -18.96 -9.16
CA ILE A 74 20.61 -18.51 -8.37
C ILE A 74 19.59 -19.65 -8.28
N ALA A 75 19.37 -20.16 -7.05
CA ALA A 75 18.29 -21.11 -6.81
C ALA A 75 16.93 -20.36 -6.83
N ARG A 76 15.98 -20.86 -7.61
CA ARG A 76 14.67 -20.26 -7.76
C ARG A 76 13.59 -21.11 -7.13
N ASN A 77 12.89 -20.53 -6.17
CA ASN A 77 11.78 -21.19 -5.48
C ASN A 77 10.57 -20.26 -5.47
N ALA A 78 9.37 -20.86 -5.52
CA ALA A 78 8.13 -20.12 -5.43
C ALA A 78 7.37 -20.45 -4.14
N ARG A 79 6.68 -19.46 -3.60
CA ARG A 79 5.64 -19.59 -2.59
C ARG A 79 4.29 -19.45 -3.29
N VAL A 80 3.42 -20.44 -3.11
CA VAL A 80 2.15 -20.53 -3.82
C VAL A 80 1.00 -20.71 -2.85
N GLY A 81 0.00 -19.87 -2.94
CA GLY A 81 -1.28 -20.06 -2.27
C GLY A 81 -2.26 -20.77 -3.24
N VAL A 82 -2.83 -21.90 -2.83
CA VAL A 82 -3.86 -22.57 -3.61
C VAL A 82 -5.09 -22.86 -2.77
N PHE A 83 -6.25 -22.85 -3.40
CA PHE A 83 -7.52 -23.21 -2.80
C PHE A 83 -8.37 -24.06 -3.76
N SER A 84 -9.41 -24.68 -3.24
CA SER A 84 -10.29 -25.55 -4.03
C SER A 84 -11.63 -24.88 -4.28
N THR A 85 -12.22 -25.08 -5.46
CA THR A 85 -13.61 -24.70 -5.74
C THR A 85 -14.63 -25.56 -4.99
N LYS A 86 -14.21 -26.69 -4.39
CA LYS A 86 -15.10 -27.67 -3.73
C LYS A 86 -15.05 -27.61 -2.20
N THR A 87 -13.93 -27.21 -1.61
CA THR A 87 -13.74 -27.24 -0.15
C THR A 87 -13.32 -25.88 0.36
N ILE A 88 -13.58 -25.59 1.65
CA ILE A 88 -12.98 -24.46 2.32
C ILE A 88 -11.55 -24.83 2.73
N GLY A 89 -10.69 -23.85 2.77
CA GLY A 89 -9.29 -23.96 3.16
C GLY A 89 -8.36 -23.43 2.07
N VAL A 90 -7.16 -23.09 2.51
CA VAL A 90 -6.05 -22.68 1.65
C VAL A 90 -4.87 -23.59 1.95
N THR A 91 -4.12 -23.97 0.92
CA THR A 91 -2.84 -24.68 1.09
C THR A 91 -1.72 -23.79 0.57
N ARG A 92 -0.72 -23.58 1.42
CA ARG A 92 0.54 -22.95 1.02
C ARG A 92 1.50 -24.03 0.56
N LEU A 93 2.04 -23.84 -0.64
CA LEU A 93 3.02 -24.71 -1.25
C LEU A 93 4.35 -23.96 -1.40
N PHE A 94 5.43 -24.70 -1.26
CA PHE A 94 6.77 -24.25 -1.65
C PHE A 94 7.21 -25.11 -2.85
N VAL A 95 7.58 -24.47 -3.95
CA VAL A 95 7.89 -25.11 -5.22
C VAL A 95 9.33 -24.78 -5.60
N SER A 96 10.14 -25.81 -5.87
CA SER A 96 11.48 -25.63 -6.43
C SER A 96 11.41 -25.66 -7.95
N LEU A 97 11.76 -24.57 -8.59
CA LEU A 97 11.83 -24.44 -10.03
C LEU A 97 13.02 -25.20 -10.63
N ASP A 98 14.09 -25.38 -9.85
CA ASP A 98 15.28 -26.13 -10.30
C ASP A 98 15.05 -27.64 -10.31
N LYS A 99 14.19 -28.14 -9.41
CA LYS A 99 13.90 -29.56 -9.27
C LYS A 99 12.57 -29.99 -9.85
N ASP A 100 11.73 -29.06 -10.29
CA ASP A 100 10.37 -29.26 -10.79
C ASP A 100 9.45 -30.02 -9.82
N ILE A 101 9.54 -29.73 -8.52
CA ILE A 101 8.76 -30.40 -7.47
C ILE A 101 8.19 -29.43 -6.43
N ILE A 102 7.10 -29.85 -5.78
CA ILE A 102 6.63 -29.25 -4.54
C ILE A 102 7.49 -29.79 -3.39
N THR A 103 8.19 -28.90 -2.72
CA THR A 103 9.12 -29.26 -1.62
C THR A 103 8.45 -29.30 -0.25
N SER A 104 7.38 -28.54 -0.05
CA SER A 104 6.65 -28.48 1.22
C SER A 104 5.20 -28.04 1.01
N ARG A 105 4.32 -28.45 1.91
CA ARG A 105 2.91 -28.10 1.98
C ARG A 105 2.53 -27.72 3.40
N LYS A 106 1.72 -26.64 3.55
CA LYS A 106 1.12 -26.24 4.83
C LYS A 106 -0.36 -25.94 4.61
N GLU A 107 -1.21 -26.70 5.27
CA GLU A 107 -2.66 -26.59 5.14
C GLU A 107 -3.22 -25.61 6.18
N PHE A 108 -4.21 -24.82 5.74
CA PHE A 108 -4.99 -23.89 6.57
C PHE A 108 -6.48 -24.19 6.34
N PRO A 109 -7.03 -25.21 7.01
CA PRO A 109 -8.34 -25.79 6.65
C PRO A 109 -9.52 -24.86 6.92
N THR A 110 -9.35 -23.86 7.77
CA THR A 110 -10.37 -22.86 8.09
C THR A 110 -10.15 -21.52 7.42
N ALA A 111 -9.03 -21.33 6.73
CA ALA A 111 -8.71 -20.09 6.03
C ALA A 111 -9.58 -19.89 4.79
N ARG A 112 -9.76 -18.62 4.39
CA ARG A 112 -10.34 -18.22 3.10
C ARG A 112 -9.28 -17.46 2.33
N PRO A 113 -9.17 -17.70 1.01
CA PRO A 113 -8.25 -16.96 0.17
C PRO A 113 -8.68 -15.49 0.04
N MET A 114 -7.79 -14.66 -0.45
CA MET A 114 -8.15 -13.33 -0.95
C MET A 114 -9.23 -13.46 -2.02
N ILE A 115 -10.15 -12.49 -2.08
CA ILE A 115 -11.15 -12.40 -3.15
C ILE A 115 -10.39 -12.09 -4.44
N GLN A 116 -10.50 -12.98 -5.43
CA GLN A 116 -9.78 -12.83 -6.67
C GLN A 116 -10.49 -11.86 -7.62
N LEU A 117 -9.73 -11.23 -8.52
CA LEU A 117 -10.25 -10.26 -9.48
C LEU A 117 -11.41 -10.84 -10.30
N GLU A 118 -11.28 -12.10 -10.77
CA GLU A 118 -12.29 -12.78 -11.55
C GLU A 118 -13.58 -13.00 -10.74
N GLN A 119 -13.46 -13.26 -9.43
CA GLN A 119 -14.62 -13.37 -8.54
C GLN A 119 -15.30 -12.01 -8.35
N PHE A 120 -14.50 -10.97 -8.15
CA PHE A 120 -14.99 -9.59 -8.00
C PHE A 120 -15.83 -9.17 -9.22
N LEU A 121 -15.35 -9.42 -10.43
CA LEU A 121 -16.03 -9.06 -11.65
C LEU A 121 -17.30 -9.88 -11.94
N ALA A 122 -17.37 -11.13 -11.45
CA ALA A 122 -18.52 -12.02 -11.73
C ALA A 122 -19.73 -11.75 -10.80
N ILE A 123 -19.51 -11.24 -9.58
CA ILE A 123 -20.55 -11.11 -8.53
C ILE A 123 -21.76 -10.33 -9.01
N GLU A 124 -21.56 -9.24 -9.74
CA GLU A 124 -22.65 -8.38 -10.23
C GLU A 124 -23.71 -9.16 -11.01
N GLY A 125 -23.28 -10.06 -11.90
CA GLY A 125 -24.19 -10.91 -12.70
C GLY A 125 -25.08 -11.78 -11.82
N PHE A 126 -24.49 -12.50 -10.87
CA PHE A 126 -25.26 -13.37 -9.97
C PHE A 126 -26.27 -12.62 -9.11
N VAL A 127 -25.90 -11.43 -8.60
CA VAL A 127 -26.78 -10.62 -7.76
C VAL A 127 -27.95 -10.04 -8.56
N ARG A 128 -27.70 -9.55 -9.77
CA ARG A 128 -28.72 -8.98 -10.67
C ARG A 128 -29.79 -9.99 -11.07
N GLU A 129 -29.48 -11.27 -11.12
CA GLU A 129 -30.38 -12.36 -11.52
C GLU A 129 -31.16 -12.94 -10.34
N HIS A 130 -30.82 -12.59 -9.09
CA HIS A 130 -31.46 -13.18 -7.91
C HIS A 130 -32.87 -12.63 -7.70
N PRO A 131 -33.94 -13.49 -7.57
CA PRO A 131 -35.33 -13.06 -7.50
C PRO A 131 -35.66 -12.09 -6.38
N GLU A 132 -35.13 -12.33 -5.17
CA GLU A 132 -35.37 -11.45 -4.02
C GLU A 132 -34.69 -10.08 -4.17
N PHE A 133 -33.50 -10.05 -4.77
CA PHE A 133 -32.82 -8.79 -5.07
C PHE A 133 -33.56 -7.98 -6.12
N ILE A 134 -34.05 -8.63 -7.20
CA ILE A 134 -34.92 -8.03 -8.21
C ILE A 134 -36.20 -7.45 -7.56
N ALA A 135 -36.84 -8.21 -6.65
CA ALA A 135 -38.01 -7.75 -5.94
C ALA A 135 -37.71 -6.53 -5.06
N GLY A 136 -36.53 -6.48 -4.40
CA GLY A 136 -36.03 -5.34 -3.66
C GLY A 136 -35.81 -4.10 -4.52
N CYS A 137 -35.23 -4.26 -5.72
CA CYS A 137 -35.08 -3.21 -6.71
C CYS A 137 -36.42 -2.68 -7.22
N LYS A 138 -37.38 -3.55 -7.49
CA LYS A 138 -38.75 -3.15 -7.92
C LYS A 138 -39.45 -2.32 -6.86
N ARG A 139 -39.31 -2.63 -5.56
CA ARG A 139 -39.84 -1.81 -4.47
C ARG A 139 -39.27 -0.38 -4.46
N ARG A 140 -38.09 -0.18 -5.03
CA ARG A 140 -37.40 1.11 -5.17
C ARG A 140 -37.62 1.77 -6.55
N GLY A 141 -38.51 1.19 -7.37
CA GLY A 141 -38.86 1.72 -8.69
C GLY A 141 -37.91 1.29 -9.82
N ILE A 142 -36.96 0.41 -9.56
CA ILE A 142 -36.02 -0.09 -10.56
C ILE A 142 -36.61 -1.34 -11.21
N THR A 143 -36.87 -1.28 -12.52
CA THR A 143 -37.40 -2.42 -13.32
C THR A 143 -36.39 -2.98 -14.31
N ASP A 144 -35.42 -2.16 -14.69
CA ASP A 144 -34.32 -2.57 -15.58
C ASP A 144 -33.07 -2.90 -14.74
N MET A 145 -32.78 -4.16 -14.56
CA MET A 145 -31.64 -4.65 -13.79
C MET A 145 -30.29 -4.36 -14.46
N THR A 146 -30.26 -4.05 -15.77
CA THR A 146 -29.02 -3.67 -16.47
C THR A 146 -28.45 -2.33 -15.98
N THR A 147 -29.32 -1.51 -15.36
CA THR A 147 -28.92 -0.22 -14.78
C THR A 147 -28.33 -0.34 -13.37
N VAL A 148 -28.37 -1.53 -12.75
CA VAL A 148 -27.87 -1.77 -11.39
C VAL A 148 -26.40 -2.10 -11.42
N CYS A 149 -25.58 -1.36 -10.69
CA CYS A 149 -24.17 -1.61 -10.46
C CYS A 149 -23.97 -2.13 -9.03
N VAL A 150 -23.07 -3.10 -8.87
CA VAL A 150 -22.86 -3.80 -7.59
C VAL A 150 -21.39 -3.79 -7.24
N ASP A 151 -21.05 -3.28 -6.05
CA ASP A 151 -19.70 -3.38 -5.50
C ASP A 151 -19.63 -4.51 -4.47
N PRO A 152 -18.78 -5.52 -4.68
CA PRO A 152 -18.52 -6.56 -3.70
C PRO A 152 -17.56 -6.09 -2.61
N TRP A 153 -17.91 -6.41 -1.37
CA TRP A 153 -17.12 -6.14 -0.19
C TRP A 153 -16.87 -7.44 0.58
N SER A 154 -15.72 -7.57 1.22
CA SER A 154 -15.53 -8.67 2.18
C SER A 154 -16.63 -8.64 3.22
N ALA A 155 -17.24 -9.80 3.51
CA ALA A 155 -18.32 -9.88 4.48
C ALA A 155 -17.86 -9.67 5.93
N GLY A 156 -16.55 -9.74 6.19
CA GLY A 156 -15.97 -9.72 7.53
C GLY A 156 -16.38 -10.96 8.35
N ASN A 157 -16.17 -10.89 9.67
CA ASN A 157 -16.60 -11.95 10.60
C ASN A 157 -17.40 -11.33 11.75
N PHE A 158 -18.71 -11.30 11.60
CA PHE A 158 -19.65 -10.68 12.54
C PHE A 158 -20.51 -11.70 13.29
N SER A 159 -20.21 -12.99 13.15
CA SER A 159 -20.97 -14.10 13.77
C SER A 159 -22.47 -14.07 13.40
N VAL A 160 -22.78 -13.72 12.16
CA VAL A 160 -24.17 -13.73 11.66
C VAL A 160 -24.57 -15.18 11.37
N PRO A 161 -25.71 -15.67 11.90
CA PRO A 161 -26.14 -17.04 11.69
C PRO A 161 -26.26 -17.42 10.21
N GLY A 162 -25.75 -18.61 9.85
CA GLY A 162 -25.73 -19.14 8.48
C GLY A 162 -24.55 -18.69 7.63
N GLU A 163 -23.65 -17.90 8.17
CA GLU A 163 -22.41 -17.46 7.49
C GLU A 163 -21.18 -18.33 7.85
N GLU A 164 -21.32 -19.17 8.86
CA GLU A 164 -20.21 -19.99 9.37
C GLU A 164 -19.69 -20.97 8.31
N GLY A 165 -18.37 -21.11 8.23
CA GLY A 165 -17.74 -22.07 7.32
C GLY A 165 -17.81 -21.71 5.84
N ARG A 166 -18.31 -20.54 5.46
CA ARG A 166 -18.46 -20.07 4.07
C ARG A 166 -17.36 -19.11 3.65
N HIS A 167 -17.22 -18.88 2.34
CA HIS A 167 -16.38 -17.81 1.76
C HIS A 167 -17.31 -16.77 1.12
N LEU A 168 -17.50 -15.63 1.79
CA LEU A 168 -18.59 -14.72 1.50
C LEU A 168 -18.11 -13.34 1.03
N CYS A 169 -18.87 -12.76 0.10
CA CYS A 169 -18.92 -11.32 -0.15
C CYS A 169 -20.27 -10.76 0.31
N HIS A 170 -20.23 -9.52 0.78
CA HIS A 170 -21.39 -8.66 1.02
C HIS A 170 -21.40 -7.56 -0.05
N VAL A 171 -22.57 -7.21 -0.60
CA VAL A 171 -22.63 -6.25 -1.69
C VAL A 171 -23.43 -5.01 -1.34
N PHE A 172 -22.99 -3.87 -1.89
CA PHE A 172 -23.75 -2.64 -1.97
C PHE A 172 -24.09 -2.36 -3.43
N ALA A 173 -25.14 -1.55 -3.68
CA ALA A 173 -25.61 -1.34 -5.03
C ALA A 173 -25.92 0.14 -5.30
N TRP A 174 -25.83 0.50 -6.56
CA TRP A 174 -26.14 1.82 -7.11
C TRP A 174 -26.87 1.66 -8.43
N GLN A 175 -27.48 2.74 -8.92
CA GLN A 175 -28.11 2.76 -10.23
C GLN A 175 -27.33 3.63 -11.20
N ARG A 176 -27.05 3.14 -12.40
CA ARG A 176 -26.49 3.88 -13.53
C ARG A 176 -27.57 4.06 -14.57
N LEU A 177 -27.98 5.30 -14.81
CA LEU A 177 -29.07 5.63 -15.74
C LEU A 177 -28.58 5.84 -17.17
N ARG A 178 -27.30 6.18 -17.35
CA ARG A 178 -26.67 6.45 -18.63
C ARG A 178 -25.26 5.86 -18.70
N GLU A 179 -24.81 5.55 -19.88
CA GLU A 179 -23.42 5.15 -20.13
C GLU A 179 -22.46 6.22 -19.59
N ASN A 180 -21.35 5.82 -19.00
CA ASN A 180 -20.30 6.65 -18.39
C ASN A 180 -20.75 7.58 -17.24
N GLU A 181 -21.98 7.45 -16.75
CA GLU A 181 -22.45 8.21 -15.60
C GLU A 181 -21.80 7.74 -14.31
N ASN A 182 -21.52 8.68 -13.41
CA ASN A 182 -21.10 8.38 -12.04
C ASN A 182 -22.25 7.75 -11.24
N PHE A 183 -22.34 6.44 -11.21
CA PHE A 183 -23.40 5.72 -10.50
C PHE A 183 -23.35 5.91 -8.98
N TYR A 184 -22.21 6.28 -8.38
CA TYR A 184 -22.12 6.61 -6.96
C TYR A 184 -22.99 7.82 -6.55
N ALA A 185 -23.53 8.58 -7.50
CA ALA A 185 -24.53 9.60 -7.25
C ALA A 185 -25.94 9.01 -6.95
N HIS A 186 -26.17 7.73 -7.23
CA HIS A 186 -27.49 7.09 -7.18
C HIS A 186 -27.48 5.81 -6.33
N PRO A 187 -27.11 5.87 -5.02
CA PRO A 187 -27.06 4.69 -4.17
C PRO A 187 -28.45 4.08 -3.93
N ILE A 188 -28.51 2.75 -3.99
CA ILE A 188 -29.69 1.93 -3.67
C ILE A 188 -29.61 1.54 -2.20
N GLU A 189 -30.07 2.43 -1.32
CA GLU A 189 -29.94 2.26 0.12
C GLU A 189 -30.80 1.13 0.66
N GLY A 190 -30.25 0.45 1.68
CA GLY A 190 -30.96 -0.55 2.46
C GLY A 190 -31.27 -1.85 1.71
N LEU A 191 -30.64 -2.12 0.56
CA LEU A 191 -30.75 -3.38 -0.16
C LEU A 191 -29.34 -3.96 -0.37
N ASN A 192 -29.07 -5.07 0.29
CA ASN A 192 -27.79 -5.76 0.27
C ASN A 192 -27.98 -7.23 -0.08
N ALA A 193 -26.96 -7.87 -0.61
CA ALA A 193 -26.94 -9.32 -0.77
C ALA A 193 -25.66 -9.90 -0.18
N VAL A 194 -25.72 -11.16 0.24
CA VAL A 194 -24.56 -11.94 0.67
C VAL A 194 -24.42 -13.12 -0.27
N ILE A 195 -23.28 -13.23 -0.92
CA ILE A 195 -22.98 -14.28 -1.89
C ILE A 195 -21.85 -15.19 -1.39
N ASP A 196 -22.03 -16.50 -1.51
CA ASP A 196 -20.98 -17.49 -1.26
C ASP A 196 -20.14 -17.69 -2.52
N LEU A 197 -18.86 -17.30 -2.46
CA LEU A 197 -17.92 -17.36 -3.57
C LEU A 197 -17.46 -18.77 -3.93
N LYS A 198 -17.85 -19.78 -3.14
CA LYS A 198 -17.58 -21.18 -3.44
C LYS A 198 -18.72 -21.80 -4.22
N SER A 199 -19.98 -21.67 -3.75
CA SER A 199 -21.16 -22.20 -4.44
C SER A 199 -21.70 -21.26 -5.51
N TRP A 200 -21.32 -20.00 -5.51
CA TRP A 200 -21.84 -18.92 -6.35
C TRP A 200 -23.35 -18.70 -6.13
N GLU A 201 -23.81 -18.87 -4.89
CA GLU A 201 -25.19 -18.67 -4.49
C GLU A 201 -25.32 -17.38 -3.68
N VAL A 202 -26.33 -16.58 -3.99
CA VAL A 202 -26.80 -15.52 -3.10
C VAL A 202 -27.54 -16.20 -1.94
N ILE A 203 -26.88 -16.28 -0.79
CA ILE A 203 -27.42 -17.00 0.38
C ILE A 203 -28.43 -16.17 1.17
N ARG A 204 -28.44 -14.86 0.97
CA ARG A 204 -29.36 -13.95 1.66
C ARG A 204 -29.45 -12.61 0.94
N VAL A 205 -30.63 -12.01 0.92
CA VAL A 205 -30.87 -10.62 0.55
C VAL A 205 -31.44 -9.89 1.78
N ASP A 206 -30.71 -8.88 2.24
CA ASP A 206 -31.13 -8.03 3.37
C ASP A 206 -31.82 -6.78 2.81
N ASP A 207 -33.12 -6.60 3.10
CA ASP A 207 -33.90 -5.42 2.72
C ASP A 207 -34.37 -4.67 3.97
N TYR A 208 -33.72 -3.59 4.28
CA TYR A 208 -33.96 -2.75 5.46
C TYR A 208 -35.04 -1.66 5.23
N GLY A 209 -35.74 -1.74 4.11
CA GLY A 209 -36.73 -0.74 3.67
C GLY A 209 -36.20 0.17 2.57
N ALA A 210 -37.13 0.71 1.79
CA ALA A 210 -36.83 1.54 0.64
C ALA A 210 -36.89 3.02 1.00
N ILE A 211 -35.88 3.77 0.58
CA ILE A 211 -35.90 5.22 0.49
C ILE A 211 -35.74 5.64 -0.98
N PRO A 212 -36.19 6.85 -1.38
CA PRO A 212 -36.03 7.32 -2.75
C PRO A 212 -34.58 7.32 -3.18
N ILE A 213 -34.29 6.83 -4.38
CA ILE A 213 -32.96 6.94 -4.98
C ILE A 213 -32.70 8.39 -5.31
N PRO A 214 -31.54 8.97 -4.92
CA PRO A 214 -31.17 10.31 -5.31
C PRO A 214 -31.12 10.45 -6.84
N ILE A 215 -31.71 11.53 -7.38
CA ILE A 215 -31.85 11.74 -8.83
C ILE A 215 -30.86 12.79 -9.38
N LYS A 216 -30.17 13.53 -8.50
CA LYS A 216 -29.22 14.56 -8.91
C LYS A 216 -27.92 13.92 -9.36
N GLU A 217 -27.52 14.26 -10.58
CA GLU A 217 -26.26 13.78 -11.16
C GLU A 217 -25.05 14.53 -10.58
N ALA A 218 -23.93 13.82 -10.50
CA ALA A 218 -22.62 14.37 -10.17
C ALA A 218 -21.54 13.60 -10.95
N ASN A 219 -21.31 14.05 -12.16
CA ASN A 219 -20.42 13.40 -13.12
C ASN A 219 -19.07 14.11 -13.19
N TYR A 220 -18.01 13.37 -13.51
CA TYR A 220 -16.63 13.85 -13.67
C TYR A 220 -16.07 13.59 -15.07
N GLU A 221 -16.69 12.73 -15.85
CA GLU A 221 -16.28 12.41 -17.22
C GLU A 221 -16.36 13.64 -18.14
N LYS A 222 -15.45 13.68 -19.12
CA LYS A 222 -15.27 14.83 -20.03
C LYS A 222 -16.56 15.28 -20.72
N GLU A 223 -17.40 14.37 -21.10
CA GLU A 223 -18.64 14.60 -21.83
C GLU A 223 -19.71 15.33 -21.02
N PHE A 224 -19.69 15.15 -19.69
CA PHE A 224 -20.65 15.78 -18.79
C PHE A 224 -20.21 17.20 -18.34
N ILE A 225 -18.94 17.55 -18.47
CA ILE A 225 -18.40 18.84 -18.02
C ILE A 225 -18.53 19.88 -19.14
N LYS A 226 -19.65 20.62 -19.15
CA LYS A 226 -19.98 21.59 -20.19
C LYS A 226 -19.06 22.81 -20.20
N THR A 227 -18.61 23.26 -19.05
CA THR A 227 -17.76 24.45 -18.90
C THR A 227 -16.47 24.10 -18.21
N ARG A 228 -15.33 24.41 -18.85
CA ARG A 228 -14.01 24.20 -18.32
C ARG A 228 -13.27 25.52 -18.15
N ARG A 229 -12.50 25.64 -17.07
CA ARG A 229 -11.55 26.75 -16.94
C ARG A 229 -10.44 26.62 -18.01
N LYS A 230 -9.78 27.71 -18.33
CA LYS A 230 -8.57 27.67 -19.16
C LYS A 230 -7.48 26.85 -18.41
N PRO A 231 -6.76 26.00 -19.14
CA PRO A 231 -5.64 25.30 -18.54
C PRO A 231 -4.56 26.30 -18.09
N LEU A 232 -3.81 25.94 -17.07
CA LEU A 232 -2.56 26.63 -16.74
C LEU A 232 -1.55 26.37 -17.86
N LYS A 233 -0.55 27.25 -17.97
CA LYS A 233 0.59 27.00 -18.85
C LYS A 233 1.29 25.72 -18.40
N PRO A 234 1.76 24.86 -19.33
CA PRO A 234 2.43 23.62 -18.97
C PRO A 234 3.73 23.89 -18.22
N ILE A 235 4.10 22.91 -17.40
CA ILE A 235 5.44 22.79 -16.81
C ILE A 235 6.04 21.55 -17.45
N ASP A 236 7.16 21.72 -18.12
CA ASP A 236 7.93 20.62 -18.72
C ASP A 236 9.11 20.26 -17.81
N VAL A 237 9.31 18.97 -17.57
CA VAL A 237 10.47 18.45 -16.86
C VAL A 237 11.35 17.76 -17.88
N VAL A 238 12.54 18.30 -18.11
CA VAL A 238 13.48 17.83 -19.11
C VAL A 238 14.83 17.48 -18.48
N GLN A 239 15.37 16.34 -18.89
CA GLN A 239 16.72 15.89 -18.54
C GLN A 239 17.50 15.67 -19.85
N PRO A 240 18.12 16.72 -20.43
CA PRO A 240 18.72 16.67 -21.77
C PRO A 240 19.89 15.67 -21.87
N GLU A 241 20.55 15.39 -20.76
CA GLU A 241 21.70 14.46 -20.67
C GLU A 241 21.24 13.03 -20.24
N GLY A 242 19.91 12.83 -20.10
CA GLY A 242 19.32 11.58 -19.62
C GLY A 242 19.11 11.54 -18.10
N VAL A 243 18.62 10.41 -17.63
CA VAL A 243 18.36 10.15 -16.20
C VAL A 243 19.63 9.70 -15.49
N ASN A 244 19.71 9.93 -14.16
CA ASN A 244 20.86 9.50 -13.35
C ASN A 244 20.69 8.12 -12.73
N PHE A 245 19.52 7.51 -12.85
CA PHE A 245 19.28 6.16 -12.35
C PHE A 245 19.47 5.11 -13.44
N LYS A 246 19.72 3.87 -13.02
CA LYS A 246 19.82 2.70 -13.87
C LYS A 246 19.00 1.57 -13.28
N VAL A 247 18.25 0.86 -14.14
CA VAL A 247 17.45 -0.30 -13.74
C VAL A 247 17.86 -1.49 -14.60
N GLU A 248 18.26 -2.59 -13.95
CA GLU A 248 18.61 -3.85 -14.63
C GLU A 248 18.06 -5.04 -13.82
N GLY A 249 17.15 -5.82 -14.40
CA GLY A 249 16.54 -6.96 -13.71
C GLY A 249 15.85 -6.62 -12.38
N GLY A 250 15.31 -5.39 -12.27
CA GLY A 250 14.73 -4.87 -11.03
C GLY A 250 15.74 -4.23 -10.06
N GLN A 251 17.04 -4.46 -10.24
CA GLN A 251 18.07 -3.75 -9.48
C GLN A 251 18.13 -2.30 -9.94
N LEU A 252 17.92 -1.37 -9.01
CA LEU A 252 17.97 0.06 -9.24
C LEU A 252 19.20 0.67 -8.55
N THR A 253 19.91 1.54 -9.26
CA THR A 253 20.98 2.38 -8.70
C THR A 253 20.71 3.83 -9.04
N TRP A 254 20.92 4.73 -8.09
CA TRP A 254 20.78 6.18 -8.25
C TRP A 254 21.61 6.92 -7.22
N ASP A 255 22.52 7.79 -7.67
CA ASP A 255 23.50 8.46 -6.81
C ASP A 255 24.21 7.43 -5.90
N LYS A 256 24.09 7.53 -4.58
CA LYS A 256 24.62 6.58 -3.59
C LYS A 256 23.64 5.46 -3.22
N TRP A 257 22.42 5.48 -3.75
CA TRP A 257 21.39 4.46 -3.49
C TRP A 257 21.55 3.24 -4.39
N SER A 258 21.29 2.08 -3.80
CA SER A 258 21.15 0.80 -4.49
C SER A 258 20.10 -0.04 -3.79
N PHE A 259 19.13 -0.57 -4.53
CA PHE A 259 18.08 -1.46 -4.01
C PHE A 259 17.40 -2.22 -5.15
N LEU A 260 16.67 -3.28 -4.82
CA LEU A 260 15.91 -4.05 -5.79
C LEU A 260 14.43 -3.72 -5.67
N VAL A 261 13.80 -3.45 -6.81
CA VAL A 261 12.36 -3.20 -6.94
C VAL A 261 11.67 -4.54 -7.17
N GLY A 262 10.77 -4.92 -6.29
CA GLY A 262 9.95 -6.11 -6.37
C GLY A 262 8.46 -5.77 -6.43
N PHE A 263 7.64 -6.78 -6.75
CA PHE A 263 6.19 -6.64 -6.80
C PHE A 263 5.53 -7.99 -6.55
N ASN A 264 4.44 -8.00 -5.78
CA ASN A 264 3.65 -9.21 -5.57
C ASN A 264 2.15 -8.92 -5.55
N ALA A 265 1.34 -9.97 -5.63
CA ALA A 265 -0.12 -9.89 -5.73
C ALA A 265 -0.77 -9.22 -4.51
N ARG A 266 -0.21 -9.39 -3.31
CA ARG A 266 -0.82 -8.89 -2.06
C ARG A 266 -0.40 -7.47 -1.71
N GLU A 267 0.91 -7.20 -1.71
CA GLU A 267 1.50 -5.96 -1.20
C GLU A 267 1.70 -4.90 -2.29
N ALA A 268 1.59 -5.26 -3.58
CA ALA A 268 2.06 -4.48 -4.73
C ALA A 268 3.57 -4.23 -4.67
N LEU A 269 4.00 -2.98 -4.65
CA LEU A 269 5.40 -2.55 -4.69
C LEU A 269 6.15 -2.94 -3.41
N THR A 270 7.26 -3.64 -3.57
CA THR A 270 8.18 -4.02 -2.49
C THR A 270 9.60 -3.59 -2.82
N LEU A 271 10.37 -3.21 -1.82
CA LEU A 271 11.76 -2.79 -1.96
C LEU A 271 12.66 -3.72 -1.14
N HIS A 272 13.79 -4.11 -1.72
CA HIS A 272 14.68 -5.10 -1.09
C HIS A 272 16.13 -4.65 -1.13
N ASP A 273 16.91 -5.11 -0.15
CA ASP A 273 18.35 -4.89 0.00
C ASP A 273 18.76 -3.43 -0.20
N ILE A 274 18.06 -2.54 0.54
CA ILE A 274 18.23 -1.10 0.42
C ILE A 274 19.56 -0.69 1.04
N GLN A 275 20.41 -0.05 0.23
CA GLN A 275 21.75 0.37 0.62
C GLN A 275 21.99 1.83 0.20
N TYR A 276 22.77 2.54 1.00
CA TYR A 276 23.30 3.86 0.70
C TYR A 276 24.82 3.83 0.80
N ASP A 277 25.52 4.12 -0.29
CA ASP A 277 26.98 4.06 -0.41
C ASP A 277 27.57 2.70 0.05
N GLY A 278 26.89 1.60 -0.36
CA GLY A 278 27.25 0.23 0.00
C GLY A 278 26.97 -0.16 1.46
N ARG A 279 26.38 0.73 2.25
CA ARG A 279 25.96 0.48 3.63
C ARG A 279 24.48 0.09 3.67
N HIS A 280 24.15 -1.01 4.33
CA HIS A 280 22.76 -1.46 4.45
C HIS A 280 21.93 -0.52 5.32
N VAL A 281 20.68 -0.28 4.91
CA VAL A 281 19.69 0.49 5.65
C VAL A 281 18.51 -0.42 6.04
N ALA A 282 17.96 -1.16 5.06
CA ALA A 282 16.90 -2.13 5.30
C ALA A 282 17.04 -3.31 4.34
N HIS A 283 16.68 -4.50 4.83
CA HIS A 283 16.62 -5.71 4.00
C HIS A 283 15.37 -5.73 3.14
N ARG A 284 14.23 -5.27 3.69
CA ARG A 284 12.95 -5.24 2.99
C ARG A 284 12.08 -4.09 3.52
N ALA A 285 11.37 -3.41 2.63
CA ALA A 285 10.38 -2.39 2.98
C ALA A 285 9.15 -2.54 2.07
N SER A 286 7.96 -2.57 2.67
CA SER A 286 6.68 -2.63 1.94
C SER A 286 5.51 -2.20 2.80
N LEU A 287 4.39 -1.85 2.15
CA LEU A 287 3.10 -1.72 2.80
C LEU A 287 2.46 -3.11 2.87
N VAL A 288 2.17 -3.60 4.08
CA VAL A 288 1.77 -5.00 4.28
C VAL A 288 0.31 -5.18 4.69
N GLU A 289 -0.34 -4.11 5.15
CA GLU A 289 -1.78 -4.15 5.45
C GLU A 289 -2.39 -2.76 5.43
N MET A 290 -3.68 -2.73 5.13
CA MET A 290 -4.52 -1.55 5.21
C MET A 290 -5.91 -1.97 5.71
N VAL A 291 -6.44 -1.22 6.67
CA VAL A 291 -7.82 -1.38 7.13
C VAL A 291 -8.59 -0.08 7.02
N VAL A 292 -9.82 -0.17 6.50
CA VAL A 292 -10.70 0.99 6.30
C VAL A 292 -12.01 0.79 7.08
N PRO A 293 -12.04 1.16 8.36
CA PRO A 293 -13.26 1.09 9.16
C PRO A 293 -14.17 2.29 8.90
N TYR A 294 -15.43 2.01 8.57
CA TYR A 294 -16.51 3.00 8.42
C TYR A 294 -17.32 3.10 9.71
N GLY A 295 -17.70 4.33 10.08
CA GLY A 295 -18.31 4.64 11.37
C GLY A 295 -19.83 4.35 11.47
N SER A 296 -20.49 3.94 10.38
CA SER A 296 -21.96 3.74 10.38
C SER A 296 -22.34 2.33 10.83
N PRO A 297 -23.19 2.17 11.89
CA PRO A 297 -23.68 0.88 12.34
C PRO A 297 -25.00 0.47 11.70
N VAL A 298 -25.63 1.32 10.85
CA VAL A 298 -26.98 1.10 10.34
C VAL A 298 -27.01 0.25 9.09
N ASN A 299 -28.09 -0.50 8.89
CA ASN A 299 -28.33 -1.39 7.75
C ASN A 299 -27.10 -2.32 7.54
N GLY A 300 -26.72 -2.60 6.31
CA GLY A 300 -25.53 -3.39 5.96
C GLY A 300 -24.18 -2.67 6.20
N HIS A 301 -24.18 -1.37 6.54
CA HIS A 301 -22.97 -0.56 6.65
C HIS A 301 -22.04 -0.95 7.80
N PHE A 302 -22.55 -1.63 8.84
CA PHE A 302 -21.72 -2.17 9.93
C PHE A 302 -20.63 -3.13 9.44
N ARG A 303 -20.80 -3.71 8.24
CA ARG A 303 -19.80 -4.61 7.60
C ARG A 303 -18.66 -3.86 6.92
N LYS A 304 -18.80 -2.57 6.67
CA LYS A 304 -17.76 -1.77 6.03
C LYS A 304 -16.53 -1.63 6.94
N ASN A 305 -15.67 -2.64 6.91
CA ASN A 305 -14.42 -2.69 7.64
C ASN A 305 -13.48 -3.61 6.87
N VAL A 306 -12.97 -3.12 5.75
CA VAL A 306 -12.20 -3.90 4.78
C VAL A 306 -10.71 -3.84 5.04
N PHE A 307 -10.02 -4.92 4.70
CA PHE A 307 -8.56 -5.05 4.72
C PHE A 307 -8.09 -5.19 3.28
N ASP A 308 -7.91 -4.05 2.60
CA ASP A 308 -7.74 -4.03 1.14
C ASP A 308 -6.52 -4.84 0.67
N ILE A 309 -5.46 -4.91 1.48
CA ILE A 309 -4.28 -5.73 1.19
C ILE A 309 -4.55 -7.20 1.51
N GLY A 310 -5.06 -7.49 2.70
CA GLY A 310 -5.22 -8.87 3.18
C GLY A 310 -6.44 -9.60 2.62
N GLU A 311 -7.49 -8.89 2.20
CA GLU A 311 -8.74 -9.47 1.69
C GLU A 311 -8.83 -9.50 0.17
N TYR A 312 -8.14 -8.58 -0.55
CA TYR A 312 -8.19 -8.50 -2.01
C TYR A 312 -6.82 -8.63 -2.68
N GLY A 313 -5.76 -8.10 -2.04
CA GLY A 313 -4.43 -8.03 -2.65
C GLY A 313 -4.31 -6.89 -3.65
N ILE A 314 -3.75 -5.75 -3.23
CA ILE A 314 -3.71 -4.53 -4.04
C ILE A 314 -2.81 -4.65 -5.27
N GLY A 315 -1.89 -5.64 -5.31
CA GLY A 315 -1.01 -5.82 -6.47
C GLY A 315 -1.76 -6.28 -7.72
N LYS A 316 -2.80 -7.12 -7.59
CA LYS A 316 -3.65 -7.51 -8.74
C LYS A 316 -4.56 -6.37 -9.21
N LEU A 317 -4.68 -5.32 -8.42
CA LEU A 317 -5.50 -4.13 -8.69
C LEU A 317 -4.67 -2.92 -9.13
N ALA A 318 -3.38 -3.13 -9.43
CA ALA A 318 -2.51 -2.06 -9.91
C ALA A 318 -2.90 -1.60 -11.32
N ASN A 319 -2.67 -0.31 -11.58
CA ASN A 319 -3.00 0.33 -12.84
C ASN A 319 -1.83 0.34 -13.81
N SER A 320 -2.13 0.31 -15.11
CA SER A 320 -1.19 0.68 -16.16
C SER A 320 -1.08 2.21 -16.23
N LEU A 321 0.10 2.75 -15.92
CA LEU A 321 0.33 4.19 -15.75
C LEU A 321 0.54 4.92 -17.07
N LYS A 322 0.17 6.21 -17.12
CA LYS A 322 0.26 7.06 -18.32
C LYS A 322 1.13 8.27 -18.09
N LEU A 323 2.10 8.45 -18.98
CA LEU A 323 2.93 9.66 -19.02
C LEU A 323 2.08 10.91 -19.23
N GLY A 324 2.36 11.96 -18.47
CA GLY A 324 1.66 13.23 -18.54
C GLY A 324 0.32 13.28 -17.80
N CYS A 325 -0.18 12.13 -17.30
CA CYS A 325 -1.37 12.04 -16.46
C CYS A 325 -0.99 11.61 -15.04
N ASP A 326 -0.49 10.37 -14.90
CA ASP A 326 -0.14 9.78 -13.60
C ASP A 326 1.26 10.18 -13.15
N CYS A 327 2.17 10.40 -14.11
CA CYS A 327 3.57 10.73 -13.90
C CYS A 327 4.01 11.86 -14.85
N LEU A 328 4.97 12.68 -14.40
CA LEU A 328 5.55 13.78 -15.20
C LEU A 328 7.07 13.72 -15.12
N GLY A 329 7.75 13.87 -16.27
CA GLY A 329 9.20 13.89 -16.38
C GLY A 329 9.75 12.86 -17.37
N VAL A 330 11.02 12.54 -17.26
CA VAL A 330 11.67 11.45 -18.00
C VAL A 330 11.52 10.17 -17.18
N ILE A 331 10.71 9.25 -17.64
CA ILE A 331 10.16 8.15 -16.85
C ILE A 331 10.61 6.79 -17.40
N GLU A 332 11.06 5.93 -16.52
CA GLU A 332 11.17 4.48 -16.75
C GLU A 332 9.96 3.77 -16.16
N TYR A 333 9.33 2.91 -16.95
CA TYR A 333 8.21 2.08 -16.50
C TYR A 333 8.62 0.62 -16.42
N LEU A 334 8.16 -0.06 -15.37
CA LEU A 334 8.34 -1.51 -15.26
C LEU A 334 6.98 -2.21 -15.37
N ASP A 335 6.94 -3.25 -16.19
CA ASP A 335 5.84 -4.20 -16.23
C ASP A 335 5.94 -5.15 -15.04
N VAL A 336 4.78 -5.62 -14.55
CA VAL A 336 4.72 -6.64 -13.51
C VAL A 336 3.98 -7.87 -13.98
N HIS A 337 4.40 -9.02 -13.49
CA HIS A 337 3.84 -10.31 -13.88
C HIS A 337 3.31 -11.02 -12.63
N LEU A 338 2.04 -11.37 -12.66
CA LEU A 338 1.31 -12.04 -11.59
C LEU A 338 0.58 -13.26 -12.17
N ASN A 339 -0.18 -13.95 -11.33
CA ASN A 339 -1.03 -15.06 -11.76
C ASN A 339 -2.51 -14.67 -11.75
N THR A 340 -3.27 -15.21 -12.72
CA THR A 340 -4.73 -15.29 -12.65
C THR A 340 -5.16 -16.37 -11.64
N MET A 341 -6.44 -16.43 -11.31
CA MET A 341 -7.00 -17.49 -10.46
C MET A 341 -6.81 -18.90 -11.06
N ASN A 342 -6.64 -19.02 -12.36
CA ASN A 342 -6.40 -20.30 -13.06
C ASN A 342 -4.90 -20.68 -13.14
N GLY A 343 -4.01 -19.79 -12.72
CA GLY A 343 -2.57 -20.00 -12.79
C GLY A 343 -1.92 -19.51 -14.10
N ASP A 344 -2.70 -18.86 -14.97
CA ASP A 344 -2.16 -18.21 -16.16
C ASP A 344 -1.38 -16.94 -15.76
N VAL A 345 -0.46 -16.52 -16.63
CA VAL A 345 0.29 -15.28 -16.44
C VAL A 345 -0.60 -14.07 -16.71
N MET A 346 -0.67 -13.15 -15.76
CA MET A 346 -1.29 -11.84 -15.91
C MET A 346 -0.19 -10.78 -15.90
N THR A 347 -0.11 -9.99 -16.96
CA THR A 347 0.84 -8.87 -17.06
C THR A 347 0.08 -7.55 -16.93
N ILE A 348 0.58 -6.68 -16.04
CA ILE A 348 0.16 -5.28 -15.94
C ILE A 348 1.32 -4.45 -16.50
N GLU A 349 1.12 -3.91 -17.70
CA GLU A 349 2.12 -3.07 -18.36
C GLU A 349 2.24 -1.73 -17.63
N LYS A 350 3.48 -1.21 -17.51
CA LYS A 350 3.74 0.11 -16.89
C LYS A 350 3.16 0.25 -15.47
N ALA A 351 3.21 -0.82 -14.67
CA ALA A 351 2.63 -0.83 -13.33
C ALA A 351 3.47 -0.05 -12.29
N ILE A 352 4.77 0.08 -12.54
CA ILE A 352 5.70 0.81 -11.69
C ILE A 352 6.29 1.97 -12.49
N CYS A 353 6.31 3.15 -11.87
CA CYS A 353 6.90 4.37 -12.42
C CYS A 353 8.15 4.74 -11.64
N ILE A 354 9.25 5.01 -12.35
CA ILE A 354 10.52 5.46 -11.79
C ILE A 354 10.93 6.76 -12.48
N HIS A 355 11.20 7.80 -11.69
CA HIS A 355 11.66 9.10 -12.20
C HIS A 355 12.35 9.93 -11.13
N GLU A 356 12.98 11.02 -11.55
CA GLU A 356 13.61 11.98 -10.64
C GLU A 356 12.74 13.24 -10.51
N GLU A 357 12.76 13.84 -9.32
CA GLU A 357 12.11 15.13 -9.07
C GLU A 357 13.08 16.12 -8.43
N ASP A 358 13.02 17.38 -8.85
CA ASP A 358 13.58 18.49 -8.09
C ASP A 358 12.83 18.62 -6.76
N SER A 359 13.54 18.62 -5.64
CA SER A 359 12.96 18.71 -4.30
C SER A 359 13.28 20.06 -3.62
N GLY A 360 13.67 21.06 -4.40
CA GLY A 360 13.90 22.41 -3.95
C GLY A 360 15.26 22.60 -3.25
N LEU A 361 15.24 23.27 -2.11
CA LEU A 361 16.43 23.59 -1.33
C LEU A 361 16.83 22.41 -0.45
N LEU A 362 18.09 21.95 -0.57
CA LEU A 362 18.68 20.95 0.32
C LEU A 362 19.29 21.61 1.55
N TRP A 363 20.23 22.52 1.33
CA TRP A 363 20.80 23.33 2.41
C TRP A 363 21.33 24.66 1.86
N LYS A 364 21.40 25.66 2.78
CA LYS A 364 21.88 27.00 2.47
C LYS A 364 22.48 27.62 3.70
N HIS A 365 23.61 28.28 3.52
CA HIS A 365 24.15 29.22 4.50
C HIS A 365 24.64 30.49 3.78
N TRP A 366 24.26 31.63 4.31
CA TRP A 366 24.81 32.95 3.94
C TRP A 366 25.54 33.53 5.16
N ASP A 367 26.84 33.71 5.03
CA ASP A 367 27.64 34.36 6.05
C ASP A 367 27.59 35.87 5.83
N PHE A 368 26.86 36.56 6.65
CA PHE A 368 26.70 38.01 6.56
C PHE A 368 28.01 38.79 6.81
N ARG A 369 29.02 38.19 7.41
CA ARG A 369 30.32 38.82 7.67
C ARG A 369 31.20 38.86 6.41
N THR A 370 31.09 37.86 5.58
CA THR A 370 31.90 37.72 4.39
C THR A 370 31.09 37.95 3.10
N ASP A 371 29.77 38.13 3.26
CA ASP A 371 28.82 38.25 2.16
C ASP A 371 28.90 37.08 1.15
N ARG A 372 29.16 35.88 1.67
CA ARG A 372 29.23 34.64 0.89
C ARG A 372 28.08 33.73 1.18
N ALA A 373 27.51 33.14 0.15
CA ALA A 373 26.44 32.14 0.26
C ALA A 373 26.85 30.85 -0.40
N GLU A 374 26.62 29.75 0.30
CA GLU A 374 26.68 28.38 -0.27
C GLU A 374 25.29 27.79 -0.26
N ILE A 375 24.90 27.17 -1.37
CA ILE A 375 23.57 26.64 -1.59
C ILE A 375 23.69 25.32 -2.34
N ARG A 376 22.87 24.31 -1.94
CA ARG A 376 22.71 23.08 -2.72
C ARG A 376 21.21 22.77 -2.88
N ARG A 377 20.86 22.24 -4.06
CA ARG A 377 19.50 21.81 -4.35
C ARG A 377 19.29 20.36 -3.94
N ALA A 378 18.07 20.07 -3.52
CA ALA A 378 17.63 18.73 -3.24
C ALA A 378 17.10 18.07 -4.52
N ARG A 379 17.36 16.78 -4.67
CA ARG A 379 16.77 15.91 -5.67
C ARG A 379 16.31 14.63 -5.01
N LYS A 380 15.27 14.02 -5.51
CA LYS A 380 14.77 12.73 -5.04
C LYS A 380 14.46 11.81 -6.21
N LEU A 381 14.68 10.53 -6.01
CA LEU A 381 14.21 9.46 -6.88
C LEU A 381 12.84 9.00 -6.39
N VAL A 382 11.93 8.81 -7.31
CA VAL A 382 10.56 8.33 -7.06
C VAL A 382 10.40 6.93 -7.62
N VAL A 383 9.87 6.02 -6.81
CA VAL A 383 9.40 4.69 -7.24
C VAL A 383 7.95 4.55 -6.79
N SER A 384 7.02 4.44 -7.72
CA SER A 384 5.60 4.49 -7.39
C SER A 384 4.74 3.50 -8.17
N THR A 385 3.59 3.18 -7.61
CA THR A 385 2.51 2.40 -8.24
C THR A 385 1.16 2.93 -7.77
N ILE A 386 0.11 2.75 -8.56
CA ILE A 386 -1.26 3.15 -8.23
C ILE A 386 -2.17 1.93 -8.32
N CYS A 387 -3.04 1.75 -7.33
CA CYS A 387 -3.98 0.64 -7.27
C CYS A 387 -5.42 1.18 -7.12
N THR A 388 -6.36 0.59 -7.86
CA THR A 388 -7.80 0.90 -7.73
C THR A 388 -8.47 -0.19 -6.92
N VAL A 389 -8.96 0.15 -5.73
CA VAL A 389 -9.71 -0.78 -4.88
C VAL A 389 -11.18 -0.33 -4.85
N GLY A 390 -11.99 -0.95 -5.71
CA GLY A 390 -13.40 -0.55 -5.87
C GLY A 390 -13.54 0.91 -6.29
N ASN A 391 -13.92 1.75 -5.35
CA ASN A 391 -14.15 3.19 -5.56
C ASN A 391 -12.94 4.08 -5.23
N TYR A 392 -11.94 3.57 -4.52
CA TYR A 392 -10.77 4.33 -4.09
C TYR A 392 -9.53 4.06 -4.93
N GLU A 393 -8.73 5.11 -5.12
CA GLU A 393 -7.39 5.07 -5.67
C GLU A 393 -6.36 5.21 -4.56
N TYR A 394 -5.42 4.29 -4.52
CA TYR A 394 -4.29 4.32 -3.59
C TYR A 394 -3.00 4.38 -4.38
N ALA A 395 -2.28 5.48 -4.25
CA ALA A 395 -1.01 5.68 -4.92
C ALA A 395 0.14 5.61 -3.90
N LEU A 396 0.99 4.60 -4.06
CA LEU A 396 2.11 4.28 -3.19
C LEU A 396 3.36 4.92 -3.78
N TYR A 397 3.96 5.86 -3.05
CA TYR A 397 5.18 6.54 -3.45
C TYR A 397 6.30 6.28 -2.46
N TRP A 398 7.42 5.74 -2.94
CA TRP A 398 8.67 5.69 -2.21
C TRP A 398 9.60 6.74 -2.79
N TYR A 399 10.14 7.60 -1.93
CA TYR A 399 11.09 8.63 -2.29
C TYR A 399 12.44 8.33 -1.65
N PHE A 400 13.48 8.36 -2.46
CA PHE A 400 14.86 8.25 -2.01
C PHE A 400 15.51 9.62 -2.18
N HIS A 401 15.97 10.20 -1.08
CA HIS A 401 16.59 11.52 -1.06
C HIS A 401 18.11 11.41 -1.13
N ILE A 402 18.78 12.39 -1.73
CA ILE A 402 20.24 12.40 -1.86
C ILE A 402 20.97 12.50 -0.53
N ASP A 403 20.30 12.91 0.54
CA ASP A 403 20.82 12.99 1.91
C ASP A 403 20.73 11.69 2.70
N GLY A 404 20.30 10.62 2.06
CA GLY A 404 20.13 9.30 2.69
C GLY A 404 18.78 9.07 3.36
N ALA A 405 17.82 10.00 3.27
CA ALA A 405 16.47 9.79 3.78
C ALA A 405 15.62 8.95 2.81
N ILE A 406 14.74 8.13 3.37
CA ILE A 406 13.70 7.38 2.66
C ILE A 406 12.35 7.92 3.15
N GLU A 407 11.46 8.25 2.21
CA GLU A 407 10.11 8.70 2.53
C GLU A 407 9.09 7.77 1.86
N PHE A 408 8.05 7.43 2.57
CA PHE A 408 6.86 6.79 2.01
C PHE A 408 5.69 7.75 2.08
N GLU A 409 5.01 7.95 0.97
CA GLU A 409 3.77 8.71 0.89
C GLU A 409 2.67 7.84 0.26
N MET A 410 1.56 7.76 0.96
CA MET A 410 0.30 7.24 0.43
C MET A 410 -0.57 8.41 0.03
N LYS A 411 -0.94 8.50 -1.26
CA LYS A 411 -1.96 9.42 -1.76
C LYS A 411 -3.25 8.65 -1.98
N ALA A 412 -4.32 9.11 -1.35
CA ALA A 412 -5.66 8.54 -1.50
C ALA A 412 -6.56 9.53 -2.25
N THR A 413 -7.24 9.02 -3.28
CA THR A 413 -8.18 9.78 -4.13
C THR A 413 -9.27 8.83 -4.64
N GLY A 414 -9.93 9.14 -5.75
CA GLY A 414 -11.03 8.36 -6.30
C GLY A 414 -12.38 8.84 -5.80
N ILE A 415 -13.34 7.95 -5.64
CA ILE A 415 -14.71 8.29 -5.25
C ILE A 415 -14.97 7.75 -3.84
N ILE A 416 -15.54 8.56 -2.96
CA ILE A 416 -15.99 8.11 -1.65
C ILE A 416 -17.11 7.06 -1.81
N ASN A 417 -17.13 6.03 -0.97
CA ASN A 417 -18.24 5.08 -0.98
C ASN A 417 -19.50 5.74 -0.43
N THR A 418 -20.53 5.86 -1.28
CA THR A 418 -21.75 6.60 -1.00
C THR A 418 -22.87 5.71 -0.46
N ALA A 419 -23.79 6.35 0.26
CA ALA A 419 -25.07 5.80 0.71
C ALA A 419 -26.16 6.85 0.49
N ALA A 420 -27.44 6.46 0.54
CA ALA A 420 -28.53 7.43 0.42
C ALA A 420 -29.11 7.82 1.78
N CYS A 421 -29.67 9.03 1.84
CA CYS A 421 -30.49 9.52 2.94
C CYS A 421 -31.67 10.33 2.40
N LEU A 422 -32.61 10.70 3.23
CA LEU A 422 -33.56 11.75 2.89
C LEU A 422 -32.80 13.08 2.83
N PRO A 423 -33.03 13.93 1.82
CA PRO A 423 -32.33 15.21 1.68
C PRO A 423 -32.37 16.05 2.96
N GLY A 424 -31.19 16.53 3.38
CA GLY A 424 -31.02 17.26 4.64
C GLY A 424 -31.02 16.40 5.91
N GLN A 425 -31.03 15.06 5.80
CA GLN A 425 -31.06 14.14 6.95
C GLN A 425 -29.91 13.11 6.92
N PRO A 426 -28.64 13.56 6.90
CA PRO A 426 -27.49 12.66 6.74
C PRO A 426 -27.25 11.72 7.94
N GLY A 427 -27.91 11.96 9.08
CA GLY A 427 -27.59 11.27 10.34
C GLY A 427 -26.26 11.72 10.95
N LYS A 428 -25.89 11.12 12.09
CA LYS A 428 -24.66 11.53 12.83
C LYS A 428 -23.36 10.87 12.33
N TYR A 429 -23.47 9.81 11.50
CA TYR A 429 -22.32 9.00 11.08
C TYR A 429 -21.81 9.37 9.68
N ALA A 430 -22.47 10.31 9.02
CA ALA A 430 -22.20 10.68 7.64
C ALA A 430 -22.28 12.19 7.41
N ARG A 431 -21.87 12.61 6.22
CA ARG A 431 -22.07 13.98 5.70
C ARG A 431 -22.77 13.89 4.35
N GLU A 432 -23.74 14.77 4.12
CA GLU A 432 -24.39 14.90 2.83
C GLU A 432 -23.46 15.64 1.86
N VAL A 433 -23.17 15.02 0.72
CA VAL A 433 -22.26 15.53 -0.32
C VAL A 433 -23.00 15.95 -1.58
N LEU A 434 -24.22 15.46 -1.75
CA LEU A 434 -25.18 15.81 -2.78
C LEU A 434 -26.57 15.61 -2.18
N PRO A 435 -27.63 16.36 -2.58
CA PRO A 435 -28.96 16.15 -2.01
C PRO A 435 -29.39 14.67 -2.04
N GLY A 436 -29.55 14.09 -0.86
CA GLY A 436 -29.87 12.68 -0.67
C GLY A 436 -28.69 11.71 -0.76
N VAL A 437 -27.47 12.15 -1.02
CA VAL A 437 -26.26 11.33 -1.08
C VAL A 437 -25.34 11.68 0.07
N VAL A 438 -24.89 10.68 0.79
CA VAL A 438 -23.97 10.83 1.93
C VAL A 438 -22.69 10.01 1.74
N GLY A 439 -21.58 10.51 2.31
CA GLY A 439 -20.39 9.75 2.60
C GLY A 439 -20.27 9.50 4.10
N HIS A 440 -20.00 8.26 4.50
CA HIS A 440 -19.78 7.92 5.90
C HIS A 440 -18.40 8.39 6.38
N ILE A 441 -18.31 8.80 7.65
CA ILE A 441 -17.04 9.07 8.31
C ILE A 441 -16.27 7.75 8.42
N HIS A 442 -15.00 7.75 8.03
CA HIS A 442 -14.15 6.55 8.02
C HIS A 442 -12.68 6.89 8.26
N GLN A 443 -11.89 5.86 8.44
CA GLN A 443 -10.44 5.98 8.58
C GLN A 443 -9.77 5.08 7.54
N HIS A 444 -8.57 5.46 7.10
CA HIS A 444 -7.65 4.59 6.37
C HIS A 444 -6.43 4.42 7.27
N ILE A 445 -6.17 3.20 7.70
CA ILE A 445 -5.05 2.90 8.60
C ILE A 445 -4.15 1.87 7.94
N PHE A 446 -2.91 2.25 7.72
CA PHE A 446 -1.90 1.50 6.99
C PHE A 446 -0.86 0.92 7.95
N CYS A 447 -0.23 -0.18 7.54
CA CYS A 447 0.93 -0.73 8.23
C CYS A 447 2.06 -0.99 7.25
N ALA A 448 3.19 -0.31 7.45
CA ALA A 448 4.44 -0.63 6.77
C ALA A 448 5.24 -1.66 7.57
N ARG A 449 5.82 -2.64 6.88
CA ARG A 449 6.80 -3.59 7.43
C ARG A 449 8.19 -3.21 6.94
N LEU A 450 9.05 -2.86 7.87
CA LEU A 450 10.41 -2.40 7.64
C LEU A 450 11.38 -3.39 8.30
N ASP A 451 11.91 -4.30 7.54
CA ASP A 451 12.92 -5.24 7.95
C ASP A 451 14.27 -4.52 7.93
N MET A 452 14.63 -4.00 9.11
CA MET A 452 15.75 -3.06 9.25
C MET A 452 17.10 -3.78 9.21
N ALA A 453 18.09 -3.10 8.65
CA ALA A 453 19.46 -3.62 8.56
C ALA A 453 20.49 -2.48 8.63
N VAL A 454 20.37 -1.64 9.64
CA VAL A 454 21.24 -0.45 9.82
C VAL A 454 22.69 -0.90 10.02
N ASP A 455 23.50 -0.76 8.96
CA ASP A 455 24.88 -1.27 8.89
C ASP A 455 25.03 -2.76 9.25
N GLY A 456 24.00 -3.55 9.00
CA GLY A 456 23.91 -4.99 9.28
C GLY A 456 22.68 -5.35 10.07
N ASP A 457 22.46 -6.66 10.26
CA ASP A 457 21.21 -7.19 10.78
C ASP A 457 21.10 -7.14 12.33
N GLN A 458 22.20 -6.80 13.05
CA GLN A 458 22.21 -6.74 14.53
C GLN A 458 21.84 -5.33 15.01
N ASN A 459 20.55 -5.10 15.24
CA ASN A 459 20.03 -3.79 15.61
C ASN A 459 19.31 -3.80 16.96
N SER A 460 19.00 -2.62 17.48
CA SER A 460 18.21 -2.39 18.68
C SER A 460 17.20 -1.29 18.41
N PHE A 461 16.11 -1.26 19.17
CA PHE A 461 15.08 -0.25 19.06
C PHE A 461 15.10 0.72 20.24
N VAL A 462 15.10 2.02 19.96
CA VAL A 462 15.24 3.08 20.96
C VAL A 462 14.08 4.06 20.83
N GLU A 463 13.44 4.37 21.96
CA GLU A 463 12.45 5.43 22.08
C GLU A 463 13.13 6.69 22.66
N CYS A 464 12.87 7.83 22.02
CA CYS A 464 13.37 9.14 22.44
C CYS A 464 12.19 10.02 22.85
N ASN A 465 12.31 10.72 23.98
CA ASN A 465 11.31 11.65 24.48
C ASN A 465 12.01 12.94 24.92
N THR A 466 11.38 14.08 24.71
CA THR A 466 11.82 15.40 25.20
C THR A 466 11.07 15.75 26.46
N TYR A 467 11.76 16.24 27.47
CA TYR A 467 11.21 16.67 28.75
C TYR A 467 11.68 18.08 29.08
N ALA A 468 10.77 18.87 29.63
CA ALA A 468 11.13 20.12 30.25
C ALA A 468 11.85 19.86 31.60
N GLU A 469 12.94 20.55 31.86
CA GLU A 469 13.59 20.51 33.15
C GLU A 469 12.73 21.31 34.15
N PRO A 470 12.41 20.78 35.32
CA PRO A 470 11.66 21.53 36.34
C PRO A 470 12.34 22.85 36.72
N GLU A 471 11.55 23.88 36.99
CA GLU A 471 12.08 25.13 37.52
C GLU A 471 12.78 24.90 38.88
N GLY A 472 13.97 25.46 39.05
CA GLY A 472 14.77 25.28 40.25
C GLY A 472 16.19 25.82 40.07
N PRO A 473 17.11 25.49 40.99
CA PRO A 473 18.50 25.96 40.92
C PRO A 473 19.21 25.58 39.63
N GLU A 474 18.88 24.42 39.04
CA GLU A 474 19.45 23.92 37.77
C GLU A 474 18.77 24.54 36.53
N ASN A 475 17.57 25.09 36.70
CA ASN A 475 16.79 25.76 35.66
C ASN A 475 16.14 27.03 36.19
N PRO A 476 16.92 28.03 36.56
CA PRO A 476 16.41 29.24 37.23
C PRO A 476 15.57 30.18 36.35
N TYR A 477 15.61 29.96 35.03
CA TYR A 477 14.85 30.74 34.06
C TYR A 477 13.68 29.93 33.42
N GLY A 478 13.49 28.66 33.79
CA GLY A 478 12.40 27.82 33.32
C GLY A 478 12.41 27.48 31.82
N ASN A 479 13.57 27.58 31.16
CA ASN A 479 13.68 27.42 29.70
C ASN A 479 14.55 26.23 29.28
N ALA A 480 14.99 25.41 30.22
CA ALA A 480 15.78 24.20 29.90
C ALA A 480 14.88 23.00 29.57
N PHE A 481 15.29 22.21 28.60
CA PHE A 481 14.69 20.93 28.24
C PHE A 481 15.77 19.98 27.69
N TYR A 482 15.50 18.69 27.76
CA TYR A 482 16.47 17.65 27.36
C TYR A 482 15.77 16.46 26.70
N GLU A 483 16.53 15.68 25.95
CA GLU A 483 16.07 14.40 25.41
C GLU A 483 16.55 13.24 26.29
N SER A 484 15.69 12.24 26.44
CA SER A 484 15.99 10.98 27.10
C SER A 484 15.77 9.82 26.13
N GLU A 485 16.73 8.91 26.08
CA GLU A 485 16.69 7.72 25.24
C GLU A 485 16.47 6.47 26.09
N THR A 486 15.58 5.60 25.63
CA THR A 486 15.28 4.31 26.29
C THR A 486 15.37 3.19 25.27
N VAL A 487 16.24 2.22 25.53
CA VAL A 487 16.29 0.98 24.74
C VAL A 487 15.08 0.13 25.11
N LEU A 488 14.25 -0.19 24.11
CA LEU A 488 13.14 -1.11 24.28
C LEU A 488 13.64 -2.51 23.89
N ASP A 489 13.87 -3.37 24.88
CA ASP A 489 14.66 -4.59 24.76
C ASP A 489 13.82 -5.84 24.50
N THR A 490 12.48 -5.76 24.59
CA THR A 490 11.55 -6.85 24.27
C THR A 490 10.38 -6.37 23.41
N GLU A 491 9.72 -7.32 22.72
CA GLU A 491 8.62 -7.05 21.80
C GLU A 491 7.44 -6.34 22.48
N LEU A 492 7.05 -6.76 23.67
CA LEU A 492 5.95 -6.12 24.41
C LEU A 492 6.29 -4.69 24.82
N LYS A 493 7.54 -4.41 25.20
CA LYS A 493 7.98 -3.06 25.52
C LYS A 493 8.00 -2.15 24.27
N ALA A 494 8.21 -2.72 23.11
CA ALA A 494 8.29 -1.99 21.84
C ALA A 494 6.92 -1.76 21.18
N ALA A 495 5.83 -2.20 21.78
CA ALA A 495 4.48 -1.87 21.36
C ALA A 495 4.10 -0.46 21.86
N ARG A 496 4.30 0.59 21.02
CA ARG A 496 4.27 1.98 21.47
C ARG A 496 3.33 2.87 20.66
N ARG A 497 2.83 3.91 21.33
CA ARG A 497 2.05 4.98 20.70
C ARG A 497 2.87 6.25 20.61
N ALA A 498 2.62 7.05 19.57
CA ALA A 498 3.12 8.41 19.46
C ALA A 498 2.64 9.25 20.65
N ASN A 499 3.49 10.16 21.10
CA ASN A 499 3.18 11.11 22.15
C ASN A 499 3.66 12.51 21.75
N PRO A 500 2.79 13.33 21.13
CA PRO A 500 3.16 14.69 20.76
C PRO A 500 3.61 15.57 21.94
N ALA A 501 3.08 15.30 23.12
CA ALA A 501 3.42 16.09 24.33
C ALA A 501 4.89 15.94 24.75
N SER A 502 5.55 14.82 24.38
CA SER A 502 6.99 14.62 24.62
C SER A 502 7.79 14.58 23.34
N HIS A 503 7.24 15.04 22.22
CA HIS A 503 7.88 14.94 20.91
C HIS A 503 8.51 13.56 20.64
N ARG A 504 7.79 12.49 21.05
CA ARG A 504 8.28 11.11 20.98
C ARG A 504 8.60 10.72 19.55
N TYR A 505 9.80 10.15 19.38
CA TYR A 505 10.21 9.48 18.14
C TYR A 505 10.99 8.20 18.45
N TRP A 506 11.32 7.43 17.42
CA TRP A 506 12.01 6.15 17.56
C TRP A 506 13.19 6.06 16.61
N LYS A 507 14.20 5.28 17.02
CA LYS A 507 15.39 4.99 16.24
C LYS A 507 15.62 3.48 16.15
N VAL A 508 16.07 3.01 15.00
CA VAL A 508 16.73 1.72 14.86
C VAL A 508 18.24 1.98 14.89
N VAL A 509 18.90 1.36 15.83
CA VAL A 509 20.29 1.64 16.19
C VAL A 509 21.14 0.39 16.00
N ASN A 510 22.31 0.50 15.39
CA ASN A 510 23.31 -0.58 15.42
C ASN A 510 24.30 -0.33 16.56
N PRO A 511 24.20 -1.08 17.67
CA PRO A 511 25.08 -0.87 18.83
C PRO A 511 26.53 -1.32 18.58
N ASN A 512 26.82 -2.00 17.49
CA ASN A 512 28.14 -2.55 17.16
C ASN A 512 28.98 -1.62 16.28
N LYS A 513 28.41 -0.52 15.79
CA LYS A 513 29.07 0.47 14.96
C LYS A 513 28.82 1.87 15.49
N THR A 514 29.86 2.67 15.51
CA THR A 514 29.81 4.06 15.96
C THR A 514 30.31 4.99 14.88
N ASN A 515 29.76 6.22 14.88
CA ASN A 515 30.29 7.34 14.11
C ASN A 515 31.50 7.96 14.81
N TYR A 516 32.10 9.00 14.20
CA TYR A 516 33.29 9.70 14.74
C TYR A 516 33.08 10.34 16.13
N ALA A 517 31.82 10.62 16.49
CA ALA A 517 31.48 11.15 17.82
C ALA A 517 31.37 10.05 18.89
N GLY A 518 31.57 8.78 18.51
CA GLY A 518 31.45 7.63 19.39
C GLY A 518 30.02 7.20 19.69
N THR A 519 29.01 7.78 19.00
CA THR A 519 27.60 7.38 19.16
C THR A 519 27.25 6.27 18.15
N PRO A 520 26.39 5.30 18.56
CA PRO A 520 25.93 4.26 17.65
C PRO A 520 25.22 4.82 16.43
N VAL A 521 25.51 4.27 15.25
CA VAL A 521 24.85 4.67 13.99
C VAL A 521 23.38 4.28 14.03
N SER A 522 22.50 5.11 13.44
CA SER A 522 21.06 4.87 13.50
C SER A 522 20.28 5.51 12.35
N TYR A 523 19.07 5.01 12.15
CA TYR A 523 18.01 5.65 11.37
C TYR A 523 16.82 5.96 12.28
N LYS A 524 16.33 7.20 12.20
CA LYS A 524 15.17 7.71 12.92
C LYS A 524 13.90 7.50 12.11
N LEU A 525 12.84 7.00 12.75
CA LEU A 525 11.49 7.03 12.20
C LEU A 525 10.83 8.37 12.53
N GLU A 526 10.52 9.16 11.51
CA GLU A 526 9.64 10.32 11.59
C GLU A 526 8.21 9.89 11.28
N ALA A 527 7.42 9.67 12.33
CA ALA A 527 6.03 9.24 12.24
C ALA A 527 5.14 10.47 12.00
N MET A 528 4.80 10.75 10.75
CA MET A 528 4.12 12.00 10.37
C MET A 528 2.65 12.04 10.78
N ASN A 529 1.88 10.96 10.54
CA ASN A 529 0.43 10.92 10.74
C ASN A 529 0.01 9.68 11.52
N CYS A 530 0.12 9.73 12.82
CA CYS A 530 -0.35 8.69 13.73
C CYS A 530 -1.82 8.90 14.07
N VAL A 531 -2.70 8.01 13.61
CA VAL A 531 -4.14 8.09 13.85
C VAL A 531 -4.56 7.18 15.00
N THR A 532 -5.49 7.68 15.83
CA THR A 532 -6.15 6.84 16.84
C THR A 532 -7.30 6.08 16.21
N PRO A 533 -7.37 4.73 16.33
CA PRO A 533 -8.50 3.97 15.84
C PRO A 533 -9.75 4.25 16.70
N PHE A 534 -10.89 4.45 16.05
CA PHE A 534 -12.17 4.67 16.74
C PHE A 534 -13.01 3.41 16.88
N VAL A 535 -12.69 2.36 16.14
CA VAL A 535 -13.34 1.05 16.29
C VAL A 535 -12.96 0.47 17.65
N SER A 536 -13.97 -0.04 18.40
CA SER A 536 -13.71 -0.69 19.69
C SER A 536 -12.77 -1.89 19.51
N PRO A 537 -11.69 -2.01 20.31
CA PRO A 537 -10.75 -3.12 20.19
C PRO A 537 -11.39 -4.49 20.45
N ASN A 538 -12.51 -4.53 21.19
CA ASN A 538 -13.24 -5.76 21.50
C ASN A 538 -14.32 -6.12 20.46
N SER A 539 -14.58 -5.24 19.48
CA SER A 539 -15.49 -5.53 18.38
C SER A 539 -14.90 -6.58 17.43
N PRO A 540 -15.72 -7.25 16.60
CA PRO A 540 -15.21 -8.13 15.55
C PRO A 540 -14.17 -7.43 14.66
N SER A 541 -14.45 -6.21 14.22
CA SER A 541 -13.53 -5.40 13.41
C SER A 541 -12.26 -5.06 14.18
N GLY A 542 -12.36 -4.65 15.45
CA GLY A 542 -11.21 -4.27 16.27
C GLY A 542 -10.26 -5.43 16.59
N ARG A 543 -10.79 -6.65 16.80
CA ARG A 543 -9.96 -7.84 16.99
C ARG A 543 -9.19 -8.17 15.72
N ARG A 544 -9.84 -8.13 14.55
CA ARG A 544 -9.21 -8.37 13.24
C ARG A 544 -8.14 -7.33 12.93
N SER A 545 -8.31 -6.08 13.33
CA SER A 545 -7.38 -4.97 13.14
C SER A 545 -6.54 -4.67 14.40
N SER A 546 -6.20 -5.66 15.20
CA SER A 546 -5.46 -5.47 16.46
C SER A 546 -4.14 -4.71 16.30
N PHE A 547 -3.51 -4.76 15.12
CA PHE A 547 -2.28 -4.05 14.81
C PHE A 547 -2.41 -2.52 14.93
N VAL A 548 -3.60 -1.95 14.75
CA VAL A 548 -3.82 -0.49 14.82
C VAL A 548 -3.77 0.08 16.24
N GLN A 549 -3.66 -0.78 17.26
CA GLN A 549 -3.66 -0.35 18.66
C GLN A 549 -2.39 0.39 19.06
N ASN A 550 -1.28 0.21 18.36
CA ASN A 550 -0.04 0.95 18.55
C ASN A 550 0.45 1.53 17.22
N HIS A 551 1.20 2.62 17.28
CA HIS A 551 1.76 3.28 16.09
C HIS A 551 3.07 2.65 15.65
N VAL A 552 3.76 1.96 16.57
CA VAL A 552 4.90 1.12 16.26
C VAL A 552 4.80 -0.19 17.03
N TRP A 553 5.27 -1.25 16.37
CA TRP A 553 5.57 -2.55 16.96
C TRP A 553 6.97 -2.95 16.47
N VAL A 554 7.69 -3.70 17.25
CA VAL A 554 8.96 -4.28 16.82
C VAL A 554 8.97 -5.75 17.22
N THR A 555 9.33 -6.60 16.27
CA THR A 555 9.49 -8.04 16.50
C THR A 555 10.93 -8.47 16.18
N ALA A 556 11.40 -9.53 16.81
CA ALA A 556 12.52 -10.26 16.27
C ALA A 556 12.14 -10.81 14.89
N PHE A 557 13.10 -10.86 13.96
CA PHE A 557 12.84 -11.34 12.61
C PHE A 557 12.37 -12.81 12.63
N ASP A 558 11.24 -13.05 11.95
CA ASP A 558 10.74 -14.38 11.64
C ASP A 558 10.18 -14.36 10.20
N PRO A 559 10.62 -15.27 9.31
CA PRO A 559 10.17 -15.29 7.91
C PRO A 559 8.69 -15.61 7.73
N ASP A 560 8.04 -16.24 8.72
CA ASP A 560 6.60 -16.52 8.70
C ASP A 560 5.75 -15.38 9.26
N GLU A 561 6.33 -14.39 9.96
CA GLU A 561 5.66 -13.20 10.47
C GLU A 561 5.66 -12.10 9.39
N ARG A 562 4.75 -12.19 8.42
CA ARG A 562 4.73 -11.28 7.25
C ARG A 562 3.66 -10.20 7.34
N TYR A 563 2.51 -10.49 7.96
CA TYR A 563 1.33 -9.63 7.91
C TYR A 563 0.76 -9.34 9.30
N PRO A 564 0.55 -8.06 9.65
CA PRO A 564 0.23 -7.66 11.03
C PRO A 564 -1.20 -8.04 11.45
N ALA A 565 -2.08 -8.30 10.49
CA ALA A 565 -3.45 -8.77 10.75
C ALA A 565 -3.61 -10.29 10.57
N GLY A 566 -2.55 -11.00 10.20
CA GLY A 566 -2.53 -12.43 9.93
C GLY A 566 -2.41 -12.77 8.43
N GLU A 567 -2.10 -14.01 8.15
CA GLU A 567 -1.86 -14.49 6.78
C GLU A 567 -3.15 -14.48 5.93
N TYR A 568 -4.27 -14.94 6.49
CA TYR A 568 -5.54 -15.05 5.78
C TYR A 568 -6.62 -14.25 6.49
N MET A 569 -6.95 -13.09 5.93
CA MET A 569 -7.82 -12.10 6.56
C MET A 569 -9.30 -12.35 6.34
N ASN A 570 -9.69 -12.93 5.19
CA ASN A 570 -11.09 -13.19 4.91
C ASN A 570 -11.73 -14.07 5.99
N HIS A 571 -12.78 -13.55 6.64
CA HIS A 571 -13.53 -14.19 7.73
C HIS A 571 -12.68 -14.59 8.95
N SER A 572 -11.46 -14.02 9.10
CA SER A 572 -10.63 -14.28 10.28
C SER A 572 -11.32 -13.81 11.57
N ASP A 573 -10.96 -14.40 12.68
CA ASP A 573 -11.36 -13.97 14.03
C ASP A 573 -10.38 -12.96 14.65
N GLY A 574 -9.28 -12.66 13.93
CA GLY A 574 -8.21 -11.77 14.35
C GLY A 574 -7.00 -12.46 14.95
N ALA A 575 -6.95 -13.79 14.92
CA ALA A 575 -5.79 -14.55 15.36
C ALA A 575 -4.68 -14.58 14.29
N GLY A 576 -3.44 -14.81 14.73
CA GLY A 576 -2.26 -14.98 13.85
C GLY A 576 -1.66 -13.68 13.32
N GLY A 577 -2.02 -12.54 13.91
CA GLY A 577 -1.42 -11.23 13.60
C GLY A 577 -0.39 -10.78 14.63
N ILE A 578 0.02 -9.51 14.53
CA ILE A 578 1.13 -8.96 15.32
C ILE A 578 0.87 -9.01 16.84
N ALA A 579 -0.40 -8.89 17.26
CA ALA A 579 -0.77 -9.03 18.66
C ALA A 579 -0.47 -10.44 19.20
N ASP A 580 -0.44 -11.46 18.33
CA ASP A 580 -0.01 -12.82 18.71
C ASP A 580 1.50 -12.99 18.58
N PHE A 581 2.14 -12.37 17.59
CA PHE A 581 3.60 -12.43 17.43
C PHE A 581 4.31 -11.94 18.70
N VAL A 582 3.94 -10.76 19.18
CA VAL A 582 4.56 -10.13 20.36
C VAL A 582 4.26 -10.82 21.69
N LYS A 583 3.28 -11.76 21.74
CA LYS A 583 3.05 -12.57 22.96
C LYS A 583 4.23 -13.46 23.35
N GLN A 584 5.12 -13.74 22.40
CA GLN A 584 6.35 -14.47 22.65
C GLN A 584 7.35 -13.66 23.48
N ASP A 585 7.20 -12.32 23.47
CA ASP A 585 8.04 -11.34 24.16
C ASP A 585 9.54 -11.58 23.97
N ARG A 586 9.91 -11.89 22.71
CA ARG A 586 11.32 -12.16 22.33
C ARG A 586 12.19 -10.93 22.60
N GLY A 587 13.47 -11.18 22.88
CA GLY A 587 14.46 -10.11 22.99
C GLY A 587 14.72 -9.45 21.62
N ILE A 588 14.70 -8.13 21.58
CA ILE A 588 14.95 -7.31 20.37
C ILE A 588 16.14 -6.36 20.53
N LYS A 589 17.02 -6.65 21.46
CA LYS A 589 18.25 -5.89 21.67
C LYS A 589 19.41 -6.57 20.96
N ASN A 590 20.08 -5.82 20.07
CA ASN A 590 21.23 -6.30 19.30
C ASN A 590 20.94 -7.62 18.56
N THR A 591 19.86 -7.63 17.81
CA THR A 591 19.42 -8.78 17.02
C THR A 591 18.77 -8.32 15.71
N ASP A 592 18.42 -9.29 14.88
CA ASP A 592 17.67 -9.03 13.64
C ASP A 592 16.22 -8.66 13.97
N ILE A 593 15.77 -7.45 13.58
CA ILE A 593 14.49 -6.89 13.99
C ILE A 593 13.67 -6.38 12.80
N VAL A 594 12.36 -6.47 12.94
CA VAL A 594 11.38 -5.89 12.03
C VAL A 594 10.61 -4.79 12.75
N LEU A 595 10.63 -3.58 12.17
CA LEU A 595 9.82 -2.45 12.59
C LEU A 595 8.51 -2.43 11.79
N TRP A 596 7.39 -2.43 12.50
CA TRP A 596 6.05 -2.28 11.94
C TRP A 596 5.53 -0.90 12.32
N HIS A 597 5.32 -0.05 11.29
CA HIS A 597 4.83 1.31 11.51
C HIS A 597 3.39 1.46 11.05
N VAL A 598 2.53 1.90 11.96
CA VAL A 598 1.10 2.13 11.74
C VAL A 598 0.83 3.63 11.67
N PHE A 599 0.29 4.06 10.55
CA PHE A 599 -0.04 5.46 10.23
C PHE A 599 -1.34 5.52 9.45
N GLY A 600 -1.89 6.70 9.20
CA GLY A 600 -3.15 6.74 8.48
C GLY A 600 -3.77 8.12 8.30
N LEU A 601 -5.05 8.08 7.91
CA LEU A 601 -5.92 9.23 7.69
C LEU A 601 -7.22 9.05 8.46
N HIS A 602 -7.70 10.11 9.10
CA HIS A 602 -9.09 10.21 9.55
C HIS A 602 -9.84 11.04 8.52
N HIS A 603 -10.88 10.47 7.91
CA HIS A 603 -11.62 11.09 6.82
C HIS A 603 -13.07 11.45 7.24
N PRO A 604 -13.28 12.62 7.85
CA PRO A 604 -14.61 13.23 7.94
C PRO A 604 -14.94 13.85 6.58
N VAL A 605 -15.78 13.18 5.81
CA VAL A 605 -16.12 13.54 4.43
C VAL A 605 -16.57 14.99 4.29
N ARG A 606 -16.14 15.67 3.21
CA ARG A 606 -16.48 17.05 2.86
C ARG A 606 -17.26 17.09 1.54
N LEU A 607 -17.90 18.22 1.25
CA LEU A 607 -18.56 18.45 -0.05
C LEU A 607 -17.55 18.36 -1.22
N GLU A 608 -16.32 18.81 -1.01
CA GLU A 608 -15.24 18.81 -2.00
C GLU A 608 -14.74 17.40 -2.34
N ASP A 609 -15.07 16.39 -1.54
CA ASP A 609 -14.67 15.00 -1.77
C ASP A 609 -15.59 14.30 -2.78
N PHE A 610 -16.61 14.97 -3.34
CA PHE A 610 -17.51 14.42 -4.31
C PHE A 610 -17.72 15.36 -5.50
N PRO A 611 -17.81 14.88 -6.77
CA PRO A 611 -17.89 13.47 -7.22
C PRO A 611 -16.58 12.70 -7.22
N VAL A 612 -15.43 13.35 -7.25
CA VAL A 612 -14.09 12.74 -7.15
C VAL A 612 -13.28 13.51 -6.12
N GLN A 613 -12.69 12.80 -5.19
CA GLN A 613 -11.94 13.35 -4.08
C GLN A 613 -10.60 13.93 -4.55
N PRO A 614 -10.26 15.19 -4.21
CA PRO A 614 -8.88 15.65 -4.30
C PRO A 614 -7.94 14.77 -3.46
N CYS A 615 -6.71 14.55 -3.94
CA CYS A 615 -5.75 13.74 -3.21
C CYS A 615 -5.54 14.22 -1.77
N ILE A 616 -5.60 13.30 -0.82
CA ILE A 616 -5.16 13.46 0.56
C ILE A 616 -3.97 12.54 0.79
N SER A 617 -2.99 13.00 1.59
CA SER A 617 -1.74 12.27 1.79
C SER A 617 -1.49 11.92 3.23
N THR A 618 -0.79 10.81 3.43
CA THR A 618 -0.21 10.39 4.71
C THR A 618 1.08 9.63 4.44
N GLY A 619 1.94 9.46 5.45
CA GLY A 619 3.18 8.76 5.26
C GLY A 619 4.11 8.83 6.46
N PHE A 620 5.37 8.51 6.23
CA PHE A 620 6.46 8.55 7.21
C PHE A 620 7.80 8.74 6.51
N LYS A 621 8.85 9.07 7.31
CA LYS A 621 10.22 9.10 6.82
C LYS A 621 11.13 8.26 7.72
N LEU A 622 12.13 7.66 7.09
CA LEU A 622 13.32 7.12 7.73
C LEU A 622 14.48 8.06 7.40
N VAL A 623 15.03 8.71 8.42
CA VAL A 623 16.11 9.68 8.21
C VAL A 623 17.38 9.23 8.92
N PRO A 624 18.58 9.44 8.32
CA PRO A 624 19.84 9.18 8.99
C PRO A 624 19.92 9.95 10.31
N HIS A 625 20.32 9.28 11.37
CA HIS A 625 20.52 9.89 12.67
C HIS A 625 21.86 9.43 13.26
N GLY A 626 22.91 10.19 12.97
CA GLY A 626 24.27 9.76 13.27
C GLY A 626 24.73 8.55 12.43
N PHE A 627 24.05 8.25 11.33
CA PHE A 627 24.47 7.21 10.38
C PHE A 627 25.71 7.63 9.63
N PHE A 628 25.88 8.92 9.34
CA PHE A 628 27.04 9.52 8.73
C PHE A 628 27.88 10.32 9.74
N ASP A 629 29.15 10.56 9.40
CA ASP A 629 30.07 11.37 10.19
C ASP A 629 29.85 12.89 10.02
N GLY A 630 28.92 13.31 9.19
CA GLY A 630 28.57 14.69 8.91
C GLY A 630 27.47 14.78 7.85
N ASN A 631 27.30 15.97 7.28
CA ASN A 631 26.35 16.15 6.19
C ASN A 631 26.79 15.35 4.95
N PRO A 632 26.05 14.29 4.52
CA PRO A 632 26.45 13.42 3.40
C PRO A 632 26.42 14.12 2.05
N CYS A 633 25.88 15.34 1.99
CA CYS A 633 25.72 16.15 0.78
C CYS A 633 26.63 17.38 0.74
N ILE A 634 27.66 17.42 1.58
CA ILE A 634 28.60 18.56 1.60
C ILE A 634 29.50 18.58 0.35
N ASP A 635 29.71 17.43 -0.25
CA ASP A 635 30.50 17.21 -1.44
C ASP A 635 29.79 17.51 -2.77
N LEU A 636 28.48 17.80 -2.71
CA LEU A 636 27.72 18.13 -3.90
C LEU A 636 28.25 19.42 -4.57
N PRO A 637 28.39 19.43 -5.92
CA PRO A 637 28.71 20.66 -6.61
C PRO A 637 27.61 21.71 -6.48
N ALA A 638 27.98 22.97 -6.57
CA ALA A 638 26.99 24.05 -6.69
C ALA A 638 26.39 23.97 -8.11
N GLU A 639 25.16 23.48 -8.23
CA GLU A 639 24.43 23.47 -9.49
C GLU A 639 23.87 24.86 -9.78
N VAL A 640 24.23 25.43 -10.92
CA VAL A 640 23.61 26.65 -11.44
C VAL A 640 22.74 26.25 -12.64
N ASN A 641 21.42 26.29 -12.47
CA ASN A 641 20.49 26.04 -13.56
C ASN A 641 20.14 27.40 -14.24
N GLU A 642 21.07 27.96 -14.97
CA GLU A 642 20.90 29.27 -15.65
C GLU A 642 19.76 29.26 -16.68
N ALA A 643 19.51 28.12 -17.33
CA ALA A 643 18.44 27.98 -18.31
C ALA A 643 17.06 28.19 -17.69
N SER A 644 16.86 27.85 -16.41
CA SER A 644 15.61 28.11 -15.70
C SER A 644 15.40 29.57 -15.32
N CYS A 645 16.47 30.35 -15.21
CA CYS A 645 16.41 31.76 -14.81
C CYS A 645 16.06 32.69 -15.98
N CYS A 646 16.25 32.24 -17.23
CA CYS A 646 16.16 33.08 -18.42
C CYS A 646 14.81 33.01 -19.16
N ALA A 647 13.76 32.41 -18.56
CA ALA A 647 12.44 32.30 -19.18
C ALA A 647 11.76 33.64 -19.49
N HIS A 648 12.27 34.77 -19.00
CA HIS A 648 11.78 36.11 -19.33
C HIS A 648 12.52 36.80 -20.48
N ALA A 649 13.64 36.27 -20.97
CA ALA A 649 14.43 36.87 -22.03
C ALA A 649 13.98 36.50 -23.46
N ALA A 650 13.13 35.50 -23.62
CA ALA A 650 12.64 35.04 -24.93
C ALA A 650 11.32 35.64 -25.38
N GLY A 651 10.83 36.68 -24.72
CA GLY A 651 9.50 37.31 -24.93
C GLY A 651 9.52 38.81 -25.23
N THR A 652 10.60 39.36 -25.84
CA THR A 652 10.59 40.72 -26.42
C THR A 652 10.71 40.68 -27.90
#